data_836494e67f9e4dd591220e592fd39643
#
_entry.id   836494e67f9e4dd591220e592fd39643
#
_cell.length_a   1.000
_cell.length_b   1.000
_cell.length_c   1.000
_cell.angle_alpha   90.00
_cell.angle_beta   90.00
_cell.angle_gamma   90.00
#
_symmetry.space_group_name_H-M   'P 1'
#
loop_
_entity.id
_entity.type
_entity.pdbx_description
1 polymer ?
#
loop_
_entity_poly.entity_id
_entity_poly.type
_entity_poly.pdbx_seq_one_letter_code
_entity_poly.pdbx_strand_id
1 'polypeptide(L)'
;MNRFYVLAALLLLLSPSLSAQQKRESVTTLSELRNLLEIDRLPEYRQGIVEQISSYDPTGGNEDGFAGKYSFLREEDGNLILADLEGPGVVNRIWTPTPTSDTLLFYFDGEKVPRLKICFADLFSGKVKPFVRPLCANEVGGYYCYFPFVYERSLKIAFTGKKIQFHQIQYRSLEGRKVETYVPENTPEIGSLVDRIVAKWSNLDPKASDYAEGNSRDCDVCEKTFTLAPGEEVCFFSTDRGGRIEGFEIEDGGALQGLYKDLVLKARWDDDDSYAINAPAADYFGYAFGTPAMRSILIGSSLGRNYSYLPAPFDKKAEMTLKYEVREGSRQAPVQITTRVYHNQVKRLKGKEGRYYTCWRRDPDPAEGEHYKFLEYKGKGHYVGTVHLAQGKVPKMTEFFEGDDSTYVDGRMRMHGTGSEDYFNGGWYALLDRWDRGASMPLHGALDYSLQMSRTGGYRFYLNDKMSFEKEMYLGIEHGPVGNKYPVDYTSVAYFYAEEPSPEQMEPVEELREVYVPRVHPFFPQTMMITLGSHVKTQYISSGIRCWASGTGMVRVILDGLPEGKYKIYLDYCANPEGADFSIWQRQKMIMDWKSSWAPERQWVDKMYCGEVDVTSQSNTLTFRFKGDKYTKELEFSIIYLELVED
;
A
#
# COMPACT_ATOMS: atom_id res chain seq x y z
N MET A 1 38.05 -50.26 73.89
CA MET A 1 36.60 -50.19 73.99
C MET A 1 36.22 -48.75 74.21
N ASN A 2 36.02 -48.00 73.13
CA ASN A 2 35.38 -46.69 73.23
C ASN A 2 34.67 -46.42 71.87
N ARG A 3 33.38 -46.31 71.92
CA ARG A 3 32.48 -45.93 70.77
C ARG A 3 32.51 -44.42 70.61
N PHE A 4 32.95 -43.92 69.44
CA PHE A 4 32.77 -42.56 69.05
C PHE A 4 31.53 -42.48 68.15
N TYR A 5 30.51 -41.71 68.55
CA TYR A 5 29.38 -41.33 67.77
C TYR A 5 29.78 -40.10 66.93
N VAL A 6 29.71 -40.22 65.61
CA VAL A 6 29.88 -39.09 64.72
C VAL A 6 28.48 -38.57 64.39
N LEU A 7 28.17 -37.38 64.88
CA LEU A 7 26.95 -36.61 64.54
C LEU A 7 27.19 -35.95 63.17
N ALA A 8 26.52 -36.42 62.13
CA ALA A 8 26.52 -35.76 60.85
C ALA A 8 25.44 -34.63 60.86
N ALA A 9 25.90 -33.38 60.95
CA ALA A 9 25.08 -32.23 60.80
C ALA A 9 24.76 -32.01 59.29
N LEU A 10 23.53 -32.23 58.89
CA LEU A 10 22.98 -31.84 57.53
C LEU A 10 22.80 -30.33 57.50
N LEU A 11 23.75 -29.61 56.92
CA LEU A 11 23.56 -28.21 56.52
C LEU A 11 22.76 -28.19 55.22
N LEU A 12 21.49 -27.94 55.31
CA LEU A 12 20.63 -27.53 54.19
C LEU A 12 21.04 -26.12 53.77
N LEU A 13 21.86 -26.03 52.73
CA LEU A 13 22.09 -24.80 51.98
C LEU A 13 20.80 -24.43 51.23
N LEU A 14 20.00 -23.59 51.84
CA LEU A 14 18.94 -22.81 51.15
C LEU A 14 19.66 -21.82 50.23
N SER A 15 19.85 -22.21 48.97
CA SER A 15 20.18 -21.27 47.90
C SER A 15 18.99 -20.37 47.68
N PRO A 16 19.09 -19.05 47.87
CA PRO A 16 18.04 -18.17 47.38
C PRO A 16 18.06 -18.26 45.86
N SER A 17 17.04 -18.87 45.27
CA SER A 17 16.72 -18.69 43.87
C SER A 17 16.44 -17.19 43.67
N LEU A 18 17.47 -16.42 43.36
CA LEU A 18 17.30 -15.13 42.72
C LEU A 18 16.66 -15.42 41.37
N SER A 19 15.31 -15.45 41.31
CA SER A 19 14.63 -15.13 40.08
C SER A 19 15.02 -13.69 39.78
N ALA A 20 15.96 -13.52 38.88
CA ALA A 20 16.20 -12.25 38.25
C ALA A 20 14.89 -11.86 37.52
N GLN A 21 14.01 -11.23 38.27
CA GLN A 21 12.86 -10.53 37.72
C GLN A 21 13.48 -9.41 36.86
N GLN A 22 13.71 -9.72 35.58
CA GLN A 22 14.10 -8.72 34.61
C GLN A 22 13.07 -7.58 34.75
N LYS A 23 13.49 -6.44 35.32
CA LYS A 23 12.66 -5.27 35.46
C LYS A 23 12.14 -4.96 34.06
N ARG A 24 10.89 -5.32 33.78
CA ARG A 24 10.26 -4.97 32.49
C ARG A 24 10.30 -3.46 32.42
N GLU A 25 11.04 -2.94 31.45
CA GLU A 25 11.09 -1.50 31.20
C GLU A 25 9.69 -0.95 31.01
N SER A 26 9.44 0.25 31.54
CA SER A 26 8.18 0.95 31.35
C SER A 26 7.99 1.28 29.87
N VAL A 27 6.76 1.12 29.37
CA VAL A 27 6.39 1.64 28.04
C VAL A 27 6.17 3.14 28.17
N THR A 28 6.88 3.91 27.39
CA THR A 28 6.86 5.38 27.40
C THR A 28 6.75 5.89 25.97
N THR A 29 6.38 7.16 25.78
CA THR A 29 6.45 7.82 24.47
C THR A 29 7.83 7.68 23.82
N LEU A 30 8.90 7.81 24.61
CA LEU A 30 10.27 7.63 24.13
C LEU A 30 10.54 6.19 23.62
N SER A 31 10.08 5.18 24.36
CA SER A 31 10.26 3.78 23.93
C SER A 31 9.46 3.47 22.66
N GLU A 32 8.25 4.00 22.52
CA GLU A 32 7.44 3.83 21.32
C GLU A 32 8.03 4.58 20.10
N LEU A 33 8.58 5.77 20.28
CA LEU A 33 9.31 6.48 19.23
C LEU A 33 10.58 5.73 18.79
N ARG A 34 11.33 5.10 19.74
CA ARG A 34 12.48 4.26 19.39
C ARG A 34 12.08 3.08 18.52
N ASN A 35 10.94 2.46 18.79
CA ASN A 35 10.43 1.34 17.98
C ASN A 35 10.21 1.71 16.50
N LEU A 36 10.04 3.00 16.16
CA LEU A 36 9.96 3.48 14.78
C LEU A 36 11.32 3.56 14.07
N LEU A 37 12.42 3.44 14.82
CA LEU A 37 13.79 3.45 14.30
C LEU A 37 14.44 2.06 14.31
N GLU A 38 14.08 1.21 15.29
CA GLU A 38 14.71 -0.09 15.56
C GLU A 38 14.11 -1.20 14.69
N ILE A 39 14.38 -1.16 13.38
CA ILE A 39 13.87 -2.13 12.39
C ILE A 39 14.42 -3.53 12.65
N ASP A 40 15.65 -3.64 13.16
CA ASP A 40 16.28 -4.90 13.56
C ASP A 40 15.47 -5.70 14.59
N ARG A 41 14.62 -5.03 15.36
CA ARG A 41 13.71 -5.64 16.33
C ARG A 41 12.34 -6.02 15.73
N LEU A 42 12.17 -5.85 14.44
CA LEU A 42 10.90 -6.20 13.78
C LEU A 42 10.53 -7.69 13.92
N PRO A 43 11.48 -8.65 13.95
CA PRO A 43 11.16 -10.06 14.22
C PRO A 43 10.64 -10.35 15.64
N GLU A 44 10.91 -9.48 16.63
CA GLU A 44 10.51 -9.71 18.02
C GLU A 44 8.98 -9.73 18.15
N TYR A 45 8.44 -10.79 18.79
CA TYR A 45 7.02 -10.82 19.15
C TYR A 45 6.70 -9.71 20.13
N ARG A 46 5.76 -8.84 19.76
CA ARG A 46 5.35 -7.72 20.59
C ARG A 46 4.09 -8.08 21.34
N GLN A 47 4.04 -7.78 22.63
CA GLN A 47 2.85 -7.95 23.44
C GLN A 47 1.83 -6.84 23.16
N GLY A 48 0.56 -7.19 23.27
CA GLY A 48 -0.57 -6.30 23.09
C GLY A 48 -1.30 -6.56 21.77
N ILE A 49 -2.60 -6.42 21.82
CA ILE A 49 -3.48 -6.60 20.67
C ILE A 49 -3.68 -5.23 20.04
N VAL A 50 -3.51 -5.16 18.74
CA VAL A 50 -3.80 -3.95 17.95
C VAL A 50 -5.27 -3.96 17.58
N GLU A 51 -5.93 -2.84 17.82
CA GLU A 51 -7.36 -2.62 17.54
C GLU A 51 -7.55 -1.24 16.88
N GLN A 52 -8.70 -1.04 16.27
CA GLN A 52 -9.04 0.23 15.62
C GLN A 52 -10.46 0.66 15.95
N ILE A 53 -10.63 1.92 16.27
CA ILE A 53 -11.90 2.63 16.19
C ILE A 53 -11.92 3.35 14.85
N SER A 54 -12.96 3.12 14.05
CA SER A 54 -13.16 3.79 12.77
C SER A 54 -14.61 4.20 12.58
N SER A 55 -14.85 4.99 11.56
CA SER A 55 -16.19 5.45 11.19
C SER A 55 -16.95 4.48 10.28
N TYR A 56 -16.50 3.21 10.17
CA TYR A 56 -17.12 2.21 9.30
C TYR A 56 -18.61 1.98 9.59
N ASP A 57 -19.36 1.57 8.58
CA ASP A 57 -20.78 1.20 8.72
C ASP A 57 -20.94 -0.22 9.31
N PRO A 58 -21.30 -0.38 10.59
CA PRO A 58 -21.42 -1.69 11.21
C PRO A 58 -22.58 -2.53 10.67
N THR A 59 -23.40 -2.00 9.76
CA THR A 59 -24.50 -2.72 9.13
C THR A 59 -24.07 -3.44 7.83
N GLY A 60 -22.82 -3.27 7.39
CA GLY A 60 -22.30 -3.79 6.13
C GLY A 60 -22.78 -2.98 4.92
N GLY A 61 -23.17 -1.73 5.14
CA GLY A 61 -23.44 -0.75 4.09
C GLY A 61 -22.21 0.09 3.77
N ASN A 62 -22.41 1.25 3.14
CA ASN A 62 -21.33 2.17 2.73
C ASN A 62 -21.52 3.57 3.34
N GLU A 63 -22.05 3.68 4.57
CA GLU A 63 -22.18 4.97 5.29
C GLU A 63 -20.94 5.22 6.17
N ASP A 64 -19.76 4.91 5.68
CA ASP A 64 -18.49 4.86 6.42
C ASP A 64 -17.96 6.21 6.92
N GLY A 65 -18.75 7.23 6.93
CA GLY A 65 -18.41 8.56 7.42
C GLY A 65 -18.96 9.71 6.59
N PHE A 66 -19.65 9.45 5.48
CA PHE A 66 -20.22 10.50 4.62
C PHE A 66 -21.17 11.42 5.38
N ALA A 67 -22.16 10.87 6.09
CA ALA A 67 -23.05 11.65 6.93
C ALA A 67 -22.49 11.88 8.36
N GLY A 68 -21.47 11.15 8.75
CA GLY A 68 -20.88 11.18 10.08
C GLY A 68 -21.70 10.39 11.12
N LYS A 69 -22.59 9.50 10.67
CA LYS A 69 -23.50 8.74 11.55
C LYS A 69 -22.75 7.81 12.50
N TYR A 70 -21.72 7.15 12.02
CA TYR A 70 -20.90 6.20 12.78
C TYR A 70 -19.54 6.77 13.20
N SER A 71 -19.32 8.07 13.01
CA SER A 71 -18.02 8.71 13.21
C SER A 71 -17.75 9.12 14.65
N PHE A 72 -18.61 8.78 15.60
CA PHE A 72 -18.39 9.03 17.02
C PHE A 72 -19.16 8.04 17.89
N LEU A 73 -18.68 7.80 19.10
CA LEU A 73 -19.28 6.86 20.05
C LEU A 73 -20.54 7.45 20.71
N ARG A 74 -20.50 8.73 21.10
CA ARG A 74 -21.56 9.49 21.75
C ARG A 74 -21.25 10.98 21.79
N GLU A 75 -22.26 11.79 22.14
CA GLU A 75 -22.06 13.20 22.52
C GLU A 75 -21.92 13.32 24.05
N GLU A 76 -20.99 14.17 24.49
CA GLU A 76 -20.72 14.45 25.89
C GLU A 76 -20.27 15.91 26.05
N ASP A 77 -20.98 16.69 26.88
CA ASP A 77 -20.71 18.12 27.13
C ASP A 77 -20.59 18.96 25.83
N GLY A 78 -21.37 18.62 24.81
CA GLY A 78 -21.39 19.32 23.52
C GLY A 78 -20.24 18.95 22.57
N ASN A 79 -19.44 17.94 22.91
CA ASN A 79 -18.37 17.40 22.08
C ASN A 79 -18.71 15.99 21.57
N LEU A 80 -18.17 15.63 20.42
CA LEU A 80 -18.26 14.25 19.89
C LEU A 80 -17.11 13.41 20.47
N ILE A 81 -17.40 12.31 21.12
CA ILE A 81 -16.40 11.39 21.66
C ILE A 81 -16.02 10.40 20.55
N LEU A 82 -14.78 10.50 20.08
CA LEU A 82 -14.24 9.66 18.99
C LEU A 82 -13.65 8.35 19.51
N ALA A 83 -13.01 8.40 20.69
CA ALA A 83 -12.43 7.26 21.35
C ALA A 83 -12.57 7.39 22.87
N ASP A 84 -12.80 6.25 23.54
CA ASP A 84 -12.86 6.14 25.00
C ASP A 84 -12.22 4.80 25.37
N LEU A 85 -10.90 4.83 25.58
CA LEU A 85 -10.04 3.65 25.67
C LEU A 85 -9.70 3.35 27.12
N GLU A 86 -9.88 2.10 27.53
CA GLU A 86 -9.36 1.60 28.80
C GLU A 86 -7.87 1.26 28.65
N GLY A 87 -7.09 1.54 29.67
CA GLY A 87 -5.66 1.31 29.68
C GLY A 87 -5.18 0.17 30.57
N PRO A 88 -3.89 -0.10 30.56
CA PRO A 88 -2.83 0.66 29.87
C PRO A 88 -2.80 0.41 28.36
N GLY A 89 -2.41 1.44 27.60
CA GLY A 89 -2.37 1.32 26.14
C GLY A 89 -1.59 2.44 25.45
N VAL A 90 -1.59 2.38 24.12
CA VAL A 90 -0.99 3.40 23.24
C VAL A 90 -1.79 3.56 21.97
N VAL A 91 -2.14 4.79 21.59
CA VAL A 91 -2.61 5.12 20.25
C VAL A 91 -1.39 5.27 19.36
N ASN A 92 -1.29 4.43 18.32
CA ASN A 92 -0.15 4.36 17.42
C ASN A 92 -0.38 5.08 16.10
N ARG A 93 -1.66 5.26 15.70
CA ARG A 93 -2.01 5.95 14.45
C ARG A 93 -3.36 6.66 14.60
N ILE A 94 -3.42 7.89 14.08
CA ILE A 94 -4.66 8.62 13.83
C ILE A 94 -4.66 9.01 12.36
N TRP A 95 -5.78 8.73 11.68
CA TRP A 95 -5.93 9.04 10.26
C TRP A 95 -7.32 9.65 9.98
N THR A 96 -7.38 10.52 8.97
CA THR A 96 -8.61 11.09 8.40
C THR A 96 -8.34 11.65 7.01
N PRO A 97 -9.30 11.66 6.06
CA PRO A 97 -9.16 12.39 4.80
C PRO A 97 -9.71 13.82 4.89
N THR A 98 -10.36 14.20 5.99
CA THR A 98 -11.12 15.46 6.13
C THR A 98 -10.92 16.16 7.48
N PRO A 99 -9.67 16.54 7.85
CA PRO A 99 -9.47 17.29 9.09
C PRO A 99 -10.09 18.69 8.98
N THR A 100 -10.64 19.17 10.10
CA THR A 100 -11.25 20.50 10.19
C THR A 100 -10.41 21.44 11.05
N SER A 101 -10.85 22.71 11.18
CA SER A 101 -10.27 23.68 12.10
C SER A 101 -10.77 23.52 13.54
N ASP A 102 -11.65 22.56 13.81
CA ASP A 102 -12.10 22.25 15.16
C ASP A 102 -10.99 21.62 15.99
N THR A 103 -11.20 21.49 17.30
CA THR A 103 -10.18 21.04 18.23
C THR A 103 -10.38 19.59 18.63
N LEU A 104 -9.29 18.82 18.63
CA LEU A 104 -9.20 17.54 19.35
C LEU A 104 -8.78 17.79 20.80
N LEU A 105 -9.48 17.14 21.72
CA LEU A 105 -9.24 17.21 23.16
C LEU A 105 -8.85 15.82 23.66
N PHE A 106 -7.65 15.68 24.20
CA PHE A 106 -7.15 14.41 24.73
C PHE A 106 -7.16 14.44 26.26
N TYR A 107 -7.96 13.56 26.87
CA TYR A 107 -8.07 13.38 28.32
C TYR A 107 -7.40 12.08 28.71
N PHE A 108 -6.30 12.17 29.45
CA PHE A 108 -5.56 11.01 29.92
C PHE A 108 -5.97 10.64 31.34
N ASP A 109 -6.00 9.35 31.65
CA ASP A 109 -6.08 8.78 33.00
C ASP A 109 -7.25 9.29 33.86
N GLY A 110 -8.36 9.64 33.22
CA GLY A 110 -9.56 10.15 33.90
C GLY A 110 -9.49 11.62 34.28
N GLU A 111 -8.58 12.39 33.70
CA GLU A 111 -8.49 13.84 33.90
C GLU A 111 -9.79 14.54 33.46
N LYS A 112 -10.16 15.59 34.20
CA LYS A 112 -11.33 16.42 33.87
C LYS A 112 -11.00 17.54 32.90
N VAL A 113 -9.72 17.90 32.77
CA VAL A 113 -9.22 18.92 31.87
C VAL A 113 -8.35 18.22 30.82
N PRO A 114 -8.56 18.48 29.51
CA PRO A 114 -7.76 17.82 28.50
C PRO A 114 -6.30 18.22 28.62
N ARG A 115 -5.41 17.23 28.67
CA ARG A 115 -3.96 17.41 28.78
C ARG A 115 -3.36 17.95 27.47
N LEU A 116 -3.93 17.52 26.34
CA LEU A 116 -3.57 18.05 25.03
C LEU A 116 -4.82 18.61 24.34
N LYS A 117 -4.69 19.83 23.81
CA LYS A 117 -5.65 20.49 22.93
C LYS A 117 -4.93 20.87 21.65
N ILE A 118 -5.42 20.38 20.53
CA ILE A 118 -4.80 20.65 19.24
C ILE A 118 -5.88 20.83 18.17
N CYS A 119 -5.71 21.82 17.28
CA CYS A 119 -6.54 21.90 16.08
C CYS A 119 -6.38 20.63 15.26
N PHE A 120 -7.49 20.04 14.81
CA PHE A 120 -7.47 18.77 14.10
C PHE A 120 -6.56 18.83 12.85
N ALA A 121 -6.66 19.90 12.07
CA ALA A 121 -5.79 20.09 10.91
C ALA A 121 -4.31 20.30 11.31
N ASP A 122 -4.04 20.92 12.45
CA ASP A 122 -2.67 21.19 12.90
C ASP A 122 -1.92 19.94 13.34
N LEU A 123 -2.62 18.89 13.81
CA LEU A 123 -2.03 17.59 14.13
C LEU A 123 -1.25 17.01 12.93
N PHE A 124 -1.67 17.32 11.70
CA PHE A 124 -1.11 16.79 10.46
C PHE A 124 -0.32 17.84 9.66
N SER A 125 -0.30 19.09 10.09
CA SER A 125 0.29 20.19 9.32
C SER A 125 1.81 20.13 9.20
N GLY A 126 2.47 19.39 10.09
CA GLY A 126 3.93 19.37 10.22
C GLY A 126 4.52 20.64 10.84
N LYS A 127 3.69 21.58 11.31
CA LYS A 127 4.10 22.88 11.88
C LYS A 127 4.16 22.88 13.40
N VAL A 128 3.43 21.97 14.05
CA VAL A 128 3.32 21.87 15.51
C VAL A 128 4.21 20.75 16.01
N LYS A 129 5.32 21.08 16.69
CA LYS A 129 6.19 20.05 17.31
C LYS A 129 5.48 19.37 18.48
N PRO A 130 5.64 18.04 18.65
CA PRO A 130 6.49 17.10 17.91
C PRO A 130 5.84 16.47 16.65
N PHE A 131 4.68 16.93 16.21
CA PHE A 131 3.91 16.41 15.08
C PHE A 131 4.46 16.98 13.77
N VAL A 132 5.57 16.42 13.29
CA VAL A 132 6.31 16.92 12.13
C VAL A 132 6.37 15.88 11.00
N ARG A 133 6.56 16.35 9.76
CA ARG A 133 6.75 15.46 8.60
C ARG A 133 8.07 14.68 8.72
N PRO A 134 8.13 13.42 8.25
CA PRO A 134 7.03 12.60 7.70
C PRO A 134 6.29 11.76 8.75
N LEU A 135 6.53 11.98 10.05
CA LEU A 135 5.86 11.27 11.14
C LEU A 135 4.36 11.60 11.20
N CYS A 136 4.01 12.87 10.96
CA CYS A 136 2.65 13.36 10.84
C CYS A 136 2.56 14.25 9.60
N ALA A 137 1.67 13.93 8.66
CA ALA A 137 1.61 14.63 7.38
C ALA A 137 0.26 14.45 6.68
N ASN A 138 0.15 15.09 5.51
CA ASN A 138 -0.90 14.90 4.53
C ASN A 138 -0.25 14.61 3.19
N GLU A 139 -0.38 13.37 2.75
CA GLU A 139 0.08 12.93 1.44
C GLU A 139 -0.98 12.00 0.83
N VAL A 140 -1.04 11.91 -0.48
CA VAL A 140 -2.00 11.08 -1.25
C VAL A 140 -3.47 11.24 -0.80
N GLY A 141 -3.84 12.40 -0.26
CA GLY A 141 -5.20 12.70 0.22
C GLY A 141 -5.50 12.31 1.64
N GLY A 142 -4.69 11.47 2.27
CA GLY A 142 -4.84 11.06 3.65
C GLY A 142 -3.98 11.88 4.61
N TYR A 143 -4.56 12.23 5.73
CA TYR A 143 -3.90 12.91 6.84
C TYR A 143 -3.61 11.88 7.93
N TYR A 144 -2.35 11.67 8.26
CA TYR A 144 -1.92 10.62 9.19
C TYR A 144 -0.97 11.14 10.25
N CYS A 145 -1.04 10.54 11.43
CA CYS A 145 -0.16 10.80 12.56
C CYS A 145 0.26 9.46 13.17
N TYR A 146 1.56 9.16 13.13
CA TYR A 146 2.19 7.99 13.76
C TYR A 146 2.84 8.32 15.11
N PHE A 147 2.69 9.54 15.61
CA PHE A 147 3.19 9.90 16.94
C PHE A 147 2.42 9.11 18.02
N PRO A 148 3.13 8.39 18.93
CA PRO A 148 2.48 7.54 19.91
C PRO A 148 1.94 8.32 21.11
N PHE A 149 0.65 8.13 21.44
CA PHE A 149 0.01 8.65 22.65
C PHE A 149 -0.17 7.53 23.66
N VAL A 150 0.76 7.43 24.61
CA VAL A 150 0.78 6.39 25.66
C VAL A 150 -0.09 6.81 26.84
N TYR A 151 -0.85 5.88 27.42
CA TYR A 151 -1.71 6.13 28.58
C TYR A 151 -1.71 4.95 29.55
N GLU A 152 -1.71 5.25 30.87
CA GLU A 152 -1.63 4.24 31.93
C GLU A 152 -3.00 3.67 32.28
N ARG A 153 -4.03 4.50 32.44
CA ARG A 153 -5.36 4.08 32.87
C ARG A 153 -6.44 4.25 31.82
N SER A 154 -6.43 5.35 31.09
CA SER A 154 -7.43 5.60 30.05
C SER A 154 -7.00 6.73 29.12
N LEU A 155 -7.59 6.74 27.91
CA LEU A 155 -7.48 7.86 26.97
C LEU A 155 -8.85 8.11 26.34
N LYS A 156 -9.43 9.30 26.58
CA LYS A 156 -10.60 9.79 25.89
C LYS A 156 -10.20 10.88 24.89
N ILE A 157 -10.62 10.72 23.62
CA ILE A 157 -10.43 11.69 22.56
C ILE A 157 -11.78 12.28 22.18
N ALA A 158 -11.94 13.58 22.35
CA ALA A 158 -13.14 14.32 22.02
C ALA A 158 -12.88 15.36 20.92
N PHE A 159 -13.88 15.64 20.12
CA PHE A 159 -13.86 16.58 19.02
C PHE A 159 -14.91 17.66 19.25
N THR A 160 -14.49 18.94 19.13
CA THR A 160 -15.37 20.10 19.44
C THR A 160 -16.30 20.49 18.30
N GLY A 161 -16.07 19.98 17.10
CA GLY A 161 -16.95 20.23 15.95
C GLY A 161 -18.26 19.47 16.05
N LYS A 162 -19.24 19.89 15.26
CA LYS A 162 -20.57 19.29 15.23
C LYS A 162 -20.70 18.07 14.32
N LYS A 163 -19.76 17.90 13.41
CA LYS A 163 -19.71 16.78 12.46
C LYS A 163 -18.26 16.42 12.18
N ILE A 164 -17.94 15.16 12.31
CA ILE A 164 -16.71 14.56 11.81
C ILE A 164 -17.11 13.51 10.78
N GLN A 165 -16.31 13.38 9.72
CA GLN A 165 -16.51 12.37 8.68
C GLN A 165 -15.61 11.16 8.97
N PHE A 166 -14.94 10.66 7.95
CA PHE A 166 -14.05 9.49 8.06
C PHE A 166 -12.93 9.70 9.06
N HIS A 167 -12.66 8.71 9.89
CA HIS A 167 -11.47 8.66 10.73
C HIS A 167 -11.15 7.24 11.15
N GLN A 168 -9.87 7.01 11.48
CA GLN A 168 -9.37 5.76 12.05
C GLN A 168 -8.41 6.09 13.19
N ILE A 169 -8.64 5.49 14.35
CA ILE A 169 -7.80 5.60 15.55
C ILE A 169 -7.33 4.20 15.89
N GLN A 170 -6.08 3.89 15.55
CA GLN A 170 -5.47 2.60 15.80
C GLN A 170 -4.70 2.62 17.10
N TYR A 171 -4.98 1.67 17.97
CA TYR A 171 -4.38 1.60 19.31
C TYR A 171 -3.97 0.17 19.66
N ARG A 172 -3.11 0.05 20.66
CA ARG A 172 -2.64 -1.24 21.17
C ARG A 172 -2.84 -1.28 22.67
N SER A 173 -3.50 -2.34 23.15
CA SER A 173 -3.61 -2.68 24.57
C SER A 173 -2.25 -3.14 25.12
N LEU A 174 -1.92 -2.75 26.34
CA LEU A 174 -0.66 -3.04 27.03
C LEU A 174 -0.89 -3.71 28.41
N GLU A 175 -1.90 -4.56 28.48
CA GLU A 175 -2.21 -5.28 29.73
C GLU A 175 -1.00 -5.89 30.43
N GLY A 176 -0.91 -5.72 31.74
CA GLY A 176 0.17 -6.25 32.56
C GLY A 176 1.53 -5.57 32.35
N ARG A 177 1.60 -4.46 31.60
CA ARG A 177 2.80 -3.66 31.44
C ARG A 177 2.77 -2.45 32.36
N LYS A 178 3.95 -2.02 32.81
CA LYS A 178 4.12 -0.70 33.41
C LYS A 178 4.16 0.33 32.28
N VAL A 179 3.38 1.37 32.39
CA VAL A 179 3.23 2.41 31.37
C VAL A 179 3.40 3.77 32.03
N GLU A 180 4.00 4.70 31.32
CA GLU A 180 4.11 6.10 31.75
C GLU A 180 3.35 6.97 30.75
N THR A 181 2.30 7.62 31.23
CA THR A 181 1.39 8.38 30.40
C THR A 181 2.10 9.56 29.69
N TYR A 182 1.72 9.77 28.45
CA TYR A 182 2.19 10.89 27.61
C TYR A 182 2.08 12.25 28.33
N VAL A 183 3.13 13.04 28.21
CA VAL A 183 3.18 14.44 28.65
C VAL A 183 3.42 15.32 27.42
N PRO A 184 2.63 16.39 27.19
CA PRO A 184 2.70 17.20 25.98
C PRO A 184 3.94 18.12 25.91
N GLU A 185 4.93 17.90 26.76
CA GLU A 185 6.19 18.62 26.74
C GLU A 185 7.12 18.02 25.68
N ASN A 186 7.58 18.86 24.76
CA ASN A 186 8.62 18.47 23.81
C ASN A 186 9.99 18.52 24.51
N THR A 187 10.30 17.47 25.31
CA THR A 187 11.60 17.37 25.97
C THR A 187 12.74 17.25 24.94
N PRO A 188 13.99 17.63 25.29
CA PRO A 188 15.14 17.45 24.39
C PRO A 188 15.28 16.04 23.86
N GLU A 189 14.96 15.02 24.68
CA GLU A 189 15.03 13.61 24.31
C GLU A 189 13.98 13.26 23.26
N ILE A 190 12.72 13.69 23.43
CA ILE A 190 11.65 13.52 22.43
C ILE A 190 12.04 14.25 21.14
N GLY A 191 12.49 15.50 21.24
CA GLY A 191 12.94 16.28 20.08
C GLY A 191 14.04 15.56 19.29
N SER A 192 15.07 15.08 19.98
CA SER A 192 16.18 14.33 19.35
C SER A 192 15.74 13.06 18.67
N LEU A 193 14.83 12.28 19.26
CA LEU A 193 14.29 11.07 18.62
C LEU A 193 13.44 11.40 17.40
N VAL A 194 12.59 12.42 17.49
CA VAL A 194 11.79 12.89 16.36
C VAL A 194 12.68 13.36 15.23
N ASP A 195 13.74 14.11 15.49
CA ASP A 195 14.69 14.57 14.47
C ASP A 195 15.39 13.38 13.78
N ARG A 196 15.75 12.31 14.53
CA ARG A 196 16.31 11.08 13.97
C ARG A 196 15.29 10.32 13.11
N ILE A 197 14.03 10.23 13.55
CA ILE A 197 12.94 9.64 12.75
C ILE A 197 12.79 10.42 11.44
N VAL A 198 12.73 11.75 11.53
CA VAL A 198 12.62 12.63 10.36
C VAL A 198 13.77 12.38 9.38
N ALA A 199 15.01 12.35 9.86
CA ALA A 199 16.17 12.11 9.01
C ALA A 199 16.10 10.75 8.31
N LYS A 200 15.76 9.67 9.04
CA LYS A 200 15.66 8.31 8.49
C LYS A 200 14.48 8.18 7.51
N TRP A 201 13.31 8.68 7.89
CA TRP A 201 12.08 8.51 7.12
C TRP A 201 11.99 9.45 5.90
N SER A 202 12.77 10.52 5.86
CA SER A 202 12.87 11.40 4.68
C SER A 202 13.85 10.89 3.63
N ASN A 203 14.58 9.80 3.89
CA ASN A 203 15.51 9.22 2.94
C ASN A 203 14.74 8.41 1.89
N LEU A 204 14.71 8.90 0.65
CA LEU A 204 14.04 8.26 -0.48
C LEU A 204 14.91 7.23 -1.23
N ASP A 205 16.15 7.02 -0.79
CA ASP A 205 17.07 6.00 -1.31
C ASP A 205 17.77 5.28 -0.14
N PRO A 206 17.00 4.51 0.68
CA PRO A 206 17.55 3.84 1.85
C PRO A 206 18.60 2.80 1.44
N LYS A 207 19.66 2.67 2.24
CA LYS A 207 20.75 1.73 2.04
C LYS A 207 20.95 0.89 3.29
N ALA A 208 21.56 -0.28 3.13
CA ALA A 208 21.84 -1.17 4.25
C ALA A 208 22.59 -0.44 5.39
N SER A 209 23.50 0.48 5.07
CA SER A 209 24.22 1.30 6.05
C SER A 209 23.32 2.16 6.93
N ASP A 210 22.14 2.58 6.45
CA ASP A 210 21.21 3.41 7.20
C ASP A 210 20.54 2.64 8.35
N TYR A 211 20.68 1.32 8.36
CA TYR A 211 20.14 0.39 9.37
C TYR A 211 21.22 -0.14 10.33
N ALA A 212 22.47 0.17 10.07
CA ALA A 212 23.59 -0.20 10.94
C ALA A 212 23.70 0.68 12.20
N GLU A 213 23.11 1.88 12.19
CA GLU A 213 23.06 2.77 13.36
C GLU A 213 22.10 2.22 14.43
N GLY A 214 22.67 1.65 15.48
CA GLY A 214 21.95 1.05 16.61
C GLY A 214 22.14 -0.45 16.69
N ASN A 215 22.54 -1.09 15.61
CA ASN A 215 23.03 -2.46 15.60
C ASN A 215 24.55 -2.46 15.65
N SER A 216 25.12 -2.77 16.80
CA SER A 216 26.55 -3.09 16.95
C SER A 216 26.92 -4.42 16.27
N ARG A 217 26.24 -4.76 15.18
CA ARG A 217 26.35 -6.05 14.50
C ARG A 217 27.07 -5.83 13.19
N ASP A 218 28.35 -6.17 13.15
CA ASP A 218 29.06 -6.26 11.88
C ASP A 218 28.34 -7.26 10.98
N CYS A 219 27.95 -6.82 9.78
CA CYS A 219 27.36 -7.67 8.76
C CYS A 219 28.42 -8.05 7.75
N ASP A 220 28.51 -9.34 7.47
CA ASP A 220 29.16 -9.82 6.26
C ASP A 220 28.30 -9.52 5.04
N VAL A 221 28.94 -9.30 3.89
CA VAL A 221 28.24 -9.05 2.63
C VAL A 221 28.59 -10.18 1.66
N CYS A 222 27.57 -10.93 1.23
CA CYS A 222 27.69 -11.88 0.14
C CYS A 222 27.24 -11.19 -1.17
N GLU A 223 28.20 -10.85 -2.03
CA GLU A 223 27.94 -10.28 -3.34
C GLU A 223 28.15 -11.32 -4.42
N LYS A 224 27.20 -11.42 -5.38
CA LYS A 224 27.34 -12.27 -6.57
C LYS A 224 26.83 -11.53 -7.79
N THR A 225 27.56 -11.65 -8.90
CA THR A 225 27.12 -11.23 -10.23
C THR A 225 27.08 -12.46 -11.14
N PHE A 226 25.96 -12.66 -11.82
CA PHE A 226 25.74 -13.80 -12.69
C PHE A 226 24.82 -13.44 -13.86
N THR A 227 24.89 -14.23 -14.92
CA THR A 227 23.92 -14.20 -16.01
C THR A 227 22.90 -15.30 -15.75
N LEU A 228 21.61 -14.97 -15.83
CA LEU A 228 20.51 -15.89 -15.62
C LEU A 228 19.76 -16.06 -16.95
N ALA A 229 19.78 -17.27 -17.50
CA ALA A 229 19.05 -17.62 -18.73
C ALA A 229 17.63 -18.12 -18.40
N PRO A 230 16.68 -18.02 -19.34
CA PRO A 230 15.35 -18.58 -19.18
C PRO A 230 15.41 -20.09 -18.84
N GLY A 231 14.66 -20.49 -17.82
CA GLY A 231 14.64 -21.85 -17.27
C GLY A 231 15.70 -22.13 -16.19
N GLU A 232 16.67 -21.24 -16.00
CA GLU A 232 17.69 -21.41 -14.96
C GLU A 232 17.24 -20.89 -13.59
N GLU A 233 17.79 -21.52 -12.56
CA GLU A 233 17.66 -21.11 -11.17
C GLU A 233 19.06 -20.97 -10.56
N VAL A 234 19.34 -19.84 -9.96
CA VAL A 234 20.63 -19.56 -9.32
C VAL A 234 20.45 -19.30 -7.82
N CYS A 235 21.12 -20.12 -7.00
CA CYS A 235 21.27 -19.84 -5.58
C CYS A 235 22.31 -18.74 -5.41
N PHE A 236 21.85 -17.54 -5.04
CA PHE A 236 22.75 -16.41 -4.83
C PHE A 236 23.23 -16.26 -3.39
N PHE A 237 22.54 -16.88 -2.44
CA PHE A 237 22.95 -16.95 -1.04
C PHE A 237 22.61 -18.28 -0.42
N SER A 238 23.54 -18.90 0.30
CA SER A 238 23.28 -20.05 1.15
C SER A 238 24.23 -20.10 2.33
N THR A 239 23.73 -20.57 3.47
CA THR A 239 24.51 -20.85 4.68
C THR A 239 23.88 -22.01 5.45
N ASP A 240 24.73 -22.82 6.09
CA ASP A 240 24.37 -23.92 6.99
C ASP A 240 24.58 -23.56 8.47
N ARG A 241 24.79 -22.29 8.75
CA ARG A 241 25.01 -21.76 10.11
C ARG A 241 23.86 -20.85 10.45
N GLY A 242 23.14 -21.13 11.53
CA GLY A 242 22.09 -20.28 12.05
C GLY A 242 22.54 -18.83 12.20
N GLY A 243 21.67 -17.90 11.90
CA GLY A 243 22.02 -16.48 11.86
C GLY A 243 20.82 -15.60 11.49
N ARG A 244 21.14 -14.51 10.83
CA ARG A 244 20.16 -13.51 10.41
C ARG A 244 20.58 -12.87 9.08
N ILE A 245 19.68 -12.73 8.15
CA ILE A 245 19.80 -11.81 7.03
C ILE A 245 19.22 -10.47 7.50
N GLU A 246 20.04 -9.41 7.49
CA GLU A 246 19.59 -8.06 7.88
C GLU A 246 18.97 -7.30 6.68
N GLY A 247 19.24 -7.77 5.48
CA GLY A 247 18.65 -7.27 4.25
C GLY A 247 19.34 -7.82 3.01
N PHE A 248 18.75 -7.57 1.86
CA PHE A 248 19.34 -7.92 0.58
C PHE A 248 18.96 -6.93 -0.52
N GLU A 249 19.76 -6.92 -1.57
CA GLU A 249 19.59 -6.06 -2.73
C GLU A 249 19.75 -6.87 -4.02
N ILE A 250 19.00 -6.50 -5.06
CA ILE A 250 19.07 -7.08 -6.41
C ILE A 250 19.12 -5.94 -7.42
N GLU A 251 20.19 -5.89 -8.20
CA GLU A 251 20.31 -5.05 -9.41
C GLU A 251 20.07 -5.95 -10.61
N ASP A 252 19.02 -5.67 -11.36
CA ASP A 252 18.48 -6.54 -12.42
C ASP A 252 18.60 -5.94 -13.83
N GLY A 253 19.21 -4.75 -13.94
CA GLY A 253 19.34 -4.04 -15.21
C GLY A 253 18.01 -3.69 -15.89
N GLY A 254 16.92 -3.70 -15.14
CA GLY A 254 15.57 -3.43 -15.62
C GLY A 254 14.77 -4.68 -16.03
N ALA A 255 15.28 -5.87 -15.75
CA ALA A 255 14.63 -7.14 -16.11
C ALA A 255 13.31 -7.41 -15.36
N LEU A 256 13.08 -6.72 -14.24
CA LEU A 256 11.80 -6.78 -13.50
C LEU A 256 10.71 -5.88 -14.10
N GLN A 257 11.05 -5.03 -15.06
CA GLN A 257 10.10 -4.12 -15.71
C GLN A 257 9.35 -4.83 -16.85
N GLY A 258 8.14 -4.33 -17.14
CA GLY A 258 7.31 -4.82 -18.22
C GLY A 258 6.16 -5.70 -17.75
N LEU A 259 5.44 -6.26 -18.72
CA LEU A 259 4.18 -6.97 -18.45
C LEU A 259 4.40 -8.37 -17.86
N TYR A 260 5.59 -8.94 -18.04
CA TYR A 260 5.90 -10.32 -17.63
C TYR A 260 6.76 -10.34 -16.37
N LYS A 261 6.32 -11.07 -15.36
CA LYS A 261 6.95 -11.18 -14.05
C LYS A 261 7.70 -12.52 -13.92
N ASP A 262 8.55 -12.83 -14.89
CA ASP A 262 9.16 -14.16 -15.02
C ASP A 262 10.35 -14.43 -14.09
N LEU A 263 10.88 -13.39 -13.43
CA LEU A 263 11.88 -13.57 -12.38
C LEU A 263 11.18 -13.82 -11.03
N VAL A 264 11.33 -15.03 -10.50
CA VAL A 264 10.72 -15.48 -9.25
C VAL A 264 11.79 -15.54 -8.16
N LEU A 265 11.56 -14.77 -7.09
CA LEU A 265 12.38 -14.78 -5.88
C LEU A 265 11.89 -15.88 -4.94
N LYS A 266 12.82 -16.74 -4.51
CA LYS A 266 12.55 -17.81 -3.55
C LYS A 266 13.51 -17.74 -2.37
N ALA A 267 13.00 -18.05 -1.20
CA ALA A 267 13.83 -18.26 -0.02
C ALA A 267 13.30 -19.42 0.82
N ARG A 268 14.20 -20.08 1.55
CA ARG A 268 13.85 -21.17 2.47
C ARG A 268 14.69 -21.06 3.71
N TRP A 269 14.06 -21.23 4.86
CA TRP A 269 14.71 -21.24 6.15
C TRP A 269 14.69 -22.65 6.74
N ASP A 270 15.80 -23.00 7.37
CA ASP A 270 15.96 -24.24 8.13
C ASP A 270 15.61 -25.49 7.32
N ASP A 271 14.75 -26.35 7.87
CA ASP A 271 14.29 -27.57 7.23
C ASP A 271 12.82 -27.48 6.77
N ASP A 272 12.31 -26.25 6.56
CA ASP A 272 10.93 -26.03 6.11
C ASP A 272 10.71 -26.67 4.74
N ASP A 273 9.61 -27.43 4.61
CA ASP A 273 9.22 -28.06 3.34
C ASP A 273 8.73 -27.04 2.31
N SER A 274 8.15 -25.92 2.78
CA SER A 274 7.63 -24.85 1.95
C SER A 274 8.60 -23.66 1.88
N TYR A 275 8.47 -22.83 0.85
CA TYR A 275 9.25 -21.61 0.73
C TYR A 275 8.79 -20.55 1.72
N ALA A 276 9.72 -19.84 2.30
CA ALA A 276 9.48 -18.64 3.09
C ALA A 276 9.14 -17.43 2.22
N ILE A 277 9.77 -17.34 1.07
CA ILE A 277 9.46 -16.39 0.00
C ILE A 277 9.27 -17.22 -1.27
N ASN A 278 8.17 -17.01 -1.99
CA ASN A 278 7.92 -17.58 -3.30
C ASN A 278 6.99 -16.62 -4.06
N ALA A 279 7.58 -15.65 -4.74
CA ALA A 279 6.83 -14.59 -5.38
C ALA A 279 7.55 -14.08 -6.64
N PRO A 280 6.84 -13.59 -7.65
CA PRO A 280 7.45 -12.76 -8.67
C PRO A 280 8.23 -11.63 -8.00
N ALA A 281 9.51 -11.47 -8.37
CA ALA A 281 10.36 -10.49 -7.72
C ALA A 281 9.84 -9.06 -7.89
N ALA A 282 9.21 -8.76 -9.04
CA ALA A 282 8.55 -7.48 -9.25
C ALA A 282 7.44 -7.20 -8.21
N ASP A 283 6.55 -8.18 -7.94
CA ASP A 283 5.50 -8.02 -6.94
C ASP A 283 6.09 -7.90 -5.53
N TYR A 284 7.13 -8.69 -5.21
CA TYR A 284 7.81 -8.63 -3.93
C TYR A 284 8.40 -7.23 -3.64
N PHE A 285 8.97 -6.55 -4.64
CA PHE A 285 9.55 -5.21 -4.48
C PHE A 285 8.57 -4.06 -4.72
N GLY A 286 7.28 -4.34 -4.93
CA GLY A 286 6.25 -3.32 -5.10
C GLY A 286 6.30 -2.60 -6.44
N TYR A 287 6.53 -3.33 -7.51
CA TYR A 287 6.31 -2.83 -8.88
C TYR A 287 4.80 -2.73 -9.14
N ALA A 288 4.37 -1.60 -9.66
CA ALA A 288 3.00 -1.42 -10.07
C ALA A 288 2.86 -1.71 -11.57
N PHE A 289 2.14 -2.78 -11.90
CA PHE A 289 1.80 -3.14 -13.28
C PHE A 289 3.01 -3.09 -14.24
N GLY A 290 4.16 -3.62 -13.78
CA GLY A 290 5.40 -3.69 -14.55
C GLY A 290 6.30 -2.46 -14.43
N THR A 291 6.01 -1.52 -13.54
CA THR A 291 6.82 -0.31 -13.33
C THR A 291 7.29 -0.21 -11.86
N PRO A 292 8.56 0.12 -11.58
CA PRO A 292 9.03 0.37 -10.21
C PRO A 292 8.21 1.50 -9.57
N ALA A 293 7.57 1.25 -8.42
CA ALA A 293 6.67 2.21 -7.80
C ALA A 293 6.93 2.43 -6.30
N MET A 294 7.22 1.37 -5.55
CA MET A 294 7.39 1.46 -4.10
C MET A 294 8.81 1.86 -3.70
N ARG A 295 8.91 2.82 -2.77
CA ARG A 295 10.16 3.22 -2.09
C ARG A 295 9.90 3.45 -0.60
N SER A 296 9.60 2.37 0.14
CA SER A 296 9.47 2.46 1.59
C SER A 296 10.85 2.40 2.27
N ILE A 297 10.90 2.64 3.58
CA ILE A 297 12.13 2.44 4.35
C ILE A 297 12.48 0.97 4.54
N LEU A 298 11.57 0.04 4.29
CA LEU A 298 11.75 -1.40 4.51
C LEU A 298 12.07 -2.15 3.23
N ILE A 299 11.35 -1.87 2.17
CA ILE A 299 11.39 -2.63 0.93
C ILE A 299 10.96 -1.74 -0.25
N GLY A 300 11.53 -1.96 -1.42
CA GLY A 300 11.17 -1.20 -2.62
C GLY A 300 12.22 -1.25 -3.73
N SER A 301 12.10 -0.29 -4.64
CA SER A 301 13.02 -0.12 -5.77
C SER A 301 13.44 1.35 -5.89
N SER A 302 14.74 1.62 -5.96
CA SER A 302 15.31 2.96 -6.11
C SER A 302 16.54 2.92 -7.01
N LEU A 303 16.56 3.79 -8.02
CA LEU A 303 17.70 3.98 -8.93
C LEU A 303 18.25 2.66 -9.55
N GLY A 304 17.36 1.74 -9.93
CA GLY A 304 17.70 0.44 -10.51
C GLY A 304 18.16 -0.62 -9.52
N ARG A 305 18.07 -0.35 -8.24
CA ARG A 305 18.34 -1.27 -7.13
C ARG A 305 17.04 -1.63 -6.42
N ASN A 306 16.73 -2.90 -6.39
CA ASN A 306 15.63 -3.47 -5.61
C ASN A 306 16.18 -3.89 -4.25
N TYR A 307 15.52 -3.53 -3.16
CA TYR A 307 16.02 -3.75 -1.81
C TYR A 307 14.94 -4.25 -0.86
N SER A 308 15.37 -5.05 0.12
CA SER A 308 14.58 -5.44 1.28
C SER A 308 15.48 -5.41 2.52
N TYR A 309 15.11 -4.62 3.51
CA TYR A 309 15.80 -4.52 4.80
C TYR A 309 14.91 -5.05 5.94
N LEU A 310 14.03 -5.99 5.60
CA LEU A 310 13.27 -6.77 6.57
C LEU A 310 14.17 -7.88 7.13
N PRO A 311 14.51 -7.85 8.44
CA PRO A 311 15.40 -8.83 9.02
C PRO A 311 14.79 -10.22 8.98
N ALA A 312 15.55 -11.21 8.53
CA ALA A 312 15.10 -12.60 8.44
C ALA A 312 16.00 -13.50 9.31
N PRO A 313 15.67 -13.70 10.60
CA PRO A 313 16.38 -14.64 11.46
C PRO A 313 16.01 -16.09 11.13
N PHE A 314 17.00 -16.99 11.22
CA PHE A 314 16.83 -18.43 10.98
C PHE A 314 17.68 -19.23 11.98
N ASP A 315 17.30 -20.51 12.22
CA ASP A 315 17.89 -21.30 13.29
C ASP A 315 19.12 -22.11 12.86
N LYS A 316 19.12 -22.66 11.63
CA LYS A 316 20.13 -23.59 11.14
C LYS A 316 20.73 -23.16 9.81
N LYS A 317 19.89 -22.99 8.80
CA LYS A 317 20.30 -22.70 7.43
C LYS A 317 19.36 -21.72 6.74
N ALA A 318 19.88 -21.03 5.75
CA ALA A 318 19.12 -20.18 4.86
C ALA A 318 19.58 -20.38 3.43
N GLU A 319 18.62 -20.33 2.50
CA GLU A 319 18.88 -20.38 1.07
C GLU A 319 18.01 -19.33 0.37
N MET A 320 18.61 -18.58 -0.56
CA MET A 320 17.90 -17.65 -1.43
C MET A 320 18.27 -17.90 -2.87
N THR A 321 17.25 -18.04 -3.73
CA THR A 321 17.40 -18.32 -5.15
C THR A 321 16.61 -17.32 -5.98
N LEU A 322 17.05 -17.11 -7.22
CA LEU A 322 16.32 -16.41 -8.24
C LEU A 322 16.14 -17.36 -9.43
N LYS A 323 14.89 -17.60 -9.80
CA LYS A 323 14.54 -18.45 -10.93
C LYS A 323 14.01 -17.59 -12.07
N TYR A 324 14.51 -17.81 -13.27
CA TYR A 324 13.95 -17.24 -14.49
C TYR A 324 13.02 -18.26 -15.13
N GLU A 325 11.72 -18.08 -14.94
CA GLU A 325 10.71 -18.98 -15.48
C GLU A 325 10.60 -18.84 -17.00
N VAL A 326 10.45 -19.95 -17.68
CA VAL A 326 10.20 -19.94 -19.14
C VAL A 326 8.76 -19.52 -19.38
N ARG A 327 8.57 -18.73 -20.45
CA ARG A 327 7.26 -18.34 -20.97
C ARG A 327 7.07 -18.94 -22.35
N GLU A 328 5.97 -19.69 -22.53
CA GLU A 328 5.67 -20.34 -23.80
C GLU A 328 5.48 -19.30 -24.91
N GLY A 329 6.03 -19.57 -26.08
CA GLY A 329 5.90 -18.73 -27.27
C GLY A 329 6.68 -17.40 -27.24
N SER A 330 7.37 -17.07 -26.15
CA SER A 330 8.15 -15.83 -26.06
C SER A 330 9.64 -16.05 -26.35
N ARG A 331 10.32 -14.97 -26.83
CA ARG A 331 11.78 -14.94 -26.97
C ARG A 331 12.36 -14.18 -25.76
N GLN A 332 12.56 -14.90 -24.67
CA GLN A 332 13.23 -14.35 -23.48
C GLN A 332 14.75 -14.31 -23.74
N ALA A 333 15.41 -13.25 -23.27
CA ALA A 333 16.87 -13.10 -23.34
C ALA A 333 17.48 -13.32 -21.95
N PRO A 334 18.72 -13.86 -21.86
CA PRO A 334 19.44 -13.91 -20.60
C PRO A 334 19.59 -12.52 -19.98
N VAL A 335 19.50 -12.43 -18.65
CA VAL A 335 19.62 -11.18 -17.89
C VAL A 335 20.84 -11.22 -16.98
N GLN A 336 21.50 -10.07 -16.79
CA GLN A 336 22.59 -9.94 -15.85
C GLN A 336 22.07 -9.43 -14.52
N ILE A 337 22.38 -10.14 -13.46
CA ILE A 337 21.92 -9.87 -12.10
C ILE A 337 23.12 -9.67 -11.17
N THR A 338 23.06 -8.66 -10.33
CA THR A 338 23.97 -8.52 -9.19
C THR A 338 23.15 -8.53 -7.90
N THR A 339 23.53 -9.40 -6.97
CA THR A 339 22.87 -9.52 -5.67
C THR A 339 23.85 -9.18 -4.54
N ARG A 340 23.34 -8.56 -3.46
CA ARG A 340 24.06 -8.35 -2.20
C ARG A 340 23.17 -8.82 -1.06
N VAL A 341 23.69 -9.70 -0.21
CA VAL A 341 23.01 -10.17 0.99
C VAL A 341 23.84 -9.76 2.21
N TYR A 342 23.25 -8.97 3.08
CA TYR A 342 23.82 -8.50 4.34
C TYR A 342 23.39 -9.46 5.43
N HIS A 343 24.34 -10.17 6.06
CA HIS A 343 24.03 -11.22 7.01
C HIS A 343 25.03 -11.28 8.16
N ASN A 344 24.61 -11.91 9.27
CA ASN A 344 25.46 -12.15 10.41
C ASN A 344 25.09 -13.48 11.10
N GLN A 345 25.86 -13.87 12.13
CA GLN A 345 25.66 -15.13 12.89
C GLN A 345 24.86 -14.92 14.19
N VAL A 346 24.14 -13.80 14.32
CA VAL A 346 23.29 -13.56 15.49
C VAL A 346 22.07 -14.46 15.42
N LYS A 347 22.03 -15.40 16.36
CA LYS A 347 20.98 -16.43 16.41
C LYS A 347 19.62 -15.84 16.78
N ARG A 348 18.59 -16.37 16.16
CA ARG A 348 17.20 -16.10 16.51
C ARG A 348 16.94 -16.43 17.98
N LEU A 349 16.22 -15.57 18.65
CA LEU A 349 15.74 -15.82 20.02
C LEU A 349 14.43 -16.60 19.94
N LYS A 350 14.51 -17.94 19.94
CA LYS A 350 13.36 -18.83 19.86
C LYS A 350 12.28 -18.46 20.87
N GLY A 351 11.02 -18.45 20.43
CA GLY A 351 9.86 -18.05 21.25
C GLY A 351 9.75 -16.55 21.53
N LYS A 352 10.77 -15.75 21.15
CA LYS A 352 10.73 -14.29 21.23
C LYS A 352 10.72 -13.62 19.87
N GLU A 353 11.29 -14.26 18.86
CA GLU A 353 11.35 -13.78 17.48
C GLU A 353 10.72 -14.79 16.54
N GLY A 354 9.93 -14.31 15.58
CA GLY A 354 9.45 -15.09 14.45
C GLY A 354 10.48 -15.15 13.33
N ARG A 355 10.37 -16.15 12.45
CA ARG A 355 11.05 -16.20 11.16
C ARG A 355 10.26 -15.36 10.17
N TYR A 356 10.93 -14.77 9.20
CA TYR A 356 10.31 -13.92 8.19
C TYR A 356 9.68 -14.74 7.07
N TYR A 357 8.43 -14.42 6.72
CA TYR A 357 7.68 -15.06 5.65
C TYR A 357 6.92 -14.05 4.82
N THR A 358 6.56 -14.48 3.60
CA THR A 358 5.63 -13.77 2.72
C THR A 358 4.45 -14.66 2.37
N CYS A 359 3.35 -14.05 1.98
CA CYS A 359 2.23 -14.71 1.32
C CYS A 359 1.91 -13.93 0.05
N TRP A 360 2.42 -14.41 -1.07
CA TRP A 360 2.05 -13.90 -2.39
C TRP A 360 0.77 -14.58 -2.86
N ARG A 361 -0.16 -13.77 -3.34
CA ARG A 361 -1.44 -14.24 -3.88
C ARG A 361 -1.81 -13.42 -5.10
N ARG A 362 -2.43 -14.06 -6.07
CA ARG A 362 -3.17 -13.42 -7.15
C ARG A 362 -4.48 -14.15 -7.37
N ASP A 363 -5.56 -13.41 -7.38
CA ASP A 363 -6.88 -13.91 -7.72
C ASP A 363 -7.41 -13.06 -8.88
N PRO A 364 -7.42 -13.62 -10.10
CA PRO A 364 -7.90 -12.89 -11.26
C PRO A 364 -9.43 -12.77 -11.32
N ASP A 365 -10.17 -13.42 -10.42
CA ASP A 365 -11.63 -13.40 -10.40
C ASP A 365 -12.19 -13.78 -9.01
N PRO A 366 -11.95 -12.95 -7.97
CA PRO A 366 -12.47 -13.23 -6.64
C PRO A 366 -13.98 -13.42 -6.67
N ALA A 367 -14.47 -14.40 -5.88
CA ALA A 367 -15.89 -14.73 -5.86
C ALA A 367 -16.73 -13.57 -5.33
N GLU A 368 -17.88 -13.32 -5.96
CA GLU A 368 -18.85 -12.34 -5.45
C GLU A 368 -19.29 -12.71 -4.03
N GLY A 369 -19.31 -11.72 -3.14
CA GLY A 369 -19.66 -11.88 -1.73
C GLY A 369 -18.48 -12.28 -0.84
N GLU A 370 -17.30 -12.55 -1.37
CA GLU A 370 -16.12 -12.95 -0.60
C GLU A 370 -15.04 -11.86 -0.67
N HIS A 371 -14.36 -11.61 0.47
CA HIS A 371 -13.21 -10.71 0.50
C HIS A 371 -12.01 -11.35 -0.21
N TYR A 372 -11.23 -10.55 -0.90
CA TYR A 372 -9.88 -10.96 -1.30
C TYR A 372 -8.97 -11.01 -0.06
N LYS A 373 -8.23 -12.12 0.10
CA LYS A 373 -7.41 -12.36 1.29
C LYS A 373 -5.98 -11.84 1.08
N PHE A 374 -5.50 -10.98 1.97
CA PHE A 374 -4.08 -10.67 2.06
C PHE A 374 -3.32 -11.74 2.83
N LEU A 375 -3.85 -12.14 3.98
CA LEU A 375 -3.27 -13.18 4.82
C LEU A 375 -4.37 -13.95 5.58
N GLU A 376 -4.30 -15.26 5.52
CA GLU A 376 -4.98 -16.16 6.46
C GLU A 376 -3.91 -17.08 7.04
N TYR A 377 -3.73 -17.06 8.35
CA TYR A 377 -2.67 -17.81 9.01
C TYR A 377 -3.13 -18.36 10.35
N LYS A 378 -2.75 -19.63 10.63
CA LYS A 378 -2.97 -20.29 11.91
C LYS A 378 -1.63 -20.56 12.58
N GLY A 379 -1.49 -20.09 13.80
CA GLY A 379 -0.25 -20.15 14.59
C GLY A 379 0.02 -18.81 15.26
N LYS A 380 1.16 -18.69 15.90
CA LYS A 380 1.65 -17.46 16.52
C LYS A 380 2.47 -16.65 15.53
N GLY A 381 2.25 -15.34 15.53
CA GLY A 381 3.02 -14.45 14.66
C GLY A 381 2.69 -12.97 14.84
N HIS A 382 3.18 -12.19 13.91
CA HIS A 382 2.72 -10.82 13.68
C HIS A 382 2.86 -10.42 12.22
N TYR A 383 1.86 -9.71 11.76
CA TYR A 383 1.81 -9.13 10.42
C TYR A 383 2.49 -7.76 10.41
N VAL A 384 3.25 -7.47 9.34
CA VAL A 384 4.04 -6.23 9.23
C VAL A 384 3.73 -5.41 7.98
N GLY A 385 2.92 -5.91 7.07
CA GLY A 385 2.50 -5.08 5.92
C GLY A 385 2.06 -5.85 4.70
N THR A 386 1.57 -5.09 3.72
CA THR A 386 1.18 -5.60 2.41
C THR A 386 1.46 -4.61 1.29
N VAL A 387 1.70 -5.17 0.12
CA VAL A 387 1.64 -4.51 -1.19
C VAL A 387 0.43 -5.06 -1.90
N HIS A 388 -0.38 -4.20 -2.49
CA HIS A 388 -1.60 -4.58 -3.19
C HIS A 388 -1.71 -3.89 -4.56
N LEU A 389 -1.98 -4.67 -5.60
CA LEU A 389 -2.31 -4.21 -6.93
C LEU A 389 -3.75 -4.60 -7.24
N ALA A 390 -4.57 -3.60 -7.49
CA ALA A 390 -5.99 -3.74 -7.76
C ALA A 390 -6.28 -3.37 -9.22
N GLN A 391 -6.66 -4.35 -10.03
CA GLN A 391 -7.01 -4.19 -11.43
C GLN A 391 -8.49 -4.48 -11.62
N GLY A 392 -9.25 -3.51 -12.10
CA GLY A 392 -10.64 -3.71 -12.51
C GLY A 392 -10.74 -4.34 -13.89
N LYS A 393 -11.75 -5.19 -14.09
CA LYS A 393 -12.07 -5.79 -15.40
C LYS A 393 -13.13 -5.03 -16.18
N VAL A 394 -13.81 -4.06 -15.53
CA VAL A 394 -14.75 -3.15 -16.18
C VAL A 394 -14.00 -1.89 -16.56
N PRO A 395 -13.93 -1.51 -17.86
CA PRO A 395 -13.25 -0.30 -18.29
C PRO A 395 -13.80 0.95 -17.60
N LYS A 396 -12.93 1.93 -17.35
CA LYS A 396 -13.24 3.26 -16.79
C LYS A 396 -13.88 3.26 -15.39
N MET A 397 -13.59 2.28 -14.57
CA MET A 397 -14.19 2.17 -13.26
C MET A 397 -13.13 1.74 -12.24
N THR A 398 -13.03 2.44 -11.13
CA THR A 398 -12.13 2.14 -10.01
C THR A 398 -12.87 2.01 -8.66
N GLU A 399 -14.19 1.99 -8.68
CA GLU A 399 -15.05 1.85 -7.49
C GLU A 399 -14.83 0.54 -6.71
N PHE A 400 -14.16 -0.42 -7.30
CA PHE A 400 -13.70 -1.61 -6.57
C PHE A 400 -12.76 -1.25 -5.40
N PHE A 401 -12.12 -0.09 -5.44
CA PHE A 401 -11.18 0.37 -4.40
C PHE A 401 -11.86 1.11 -3.25
N GLU A 402 -13.20 1.29 -3.31
CA GLU A 402 -14.02 1.75 -2.17
C GLU A 402 -14.27 0.65 -1.11
N GLY A 403 -13.81 -0.58 -1.37
CA GLY A 403 -14.00 -1.72 -0.49
C GLY A 403 -13.17 -1.65 0.78
N ASP A 404 -13.77 -2.04 1.91
CA ASP A 404 -13.19 -1.99 3.23
C ASP A 404 -12.19 -3.11 3.50
N ASP A 405 -11.19 -2.83 4.35
CA ASP A 405 -10.40 -3.88 4.98
C ASP A 405 -11.09 -4.41 6.24
N SER A 406 -10.89 -5.70 6.50
CA SER A 406 -11.28 -6.31 7.76
C SER A 406 -10.20 -7.23 8.31
N THR A 407 -9.88 -7.07 9.60
CA THR A 407 -8.85 -7.83 10.30
C THR A 407 -9.43 -8.56 11.49
N TYR A 408 -9.27 -9.88 11.50
CA TYR A 408 -9.60 -10.74 12.61
C TYR A 408 -8.32 -11.28 13.23
N VAL A 409 -8.21 -11.15 14.54
CA VAL A 409 -7.10 -11.69 15.33
C VAL A 409 -7.66 -12.55 16.44
N ASP A 410 -7.20 -13.80 16.54
CA ASP A 410 -7.60 -14.77 17.55
C ASP A 410 -9.14 -14.91 17.67
N GLY A 411 -9.82 -14.98 16.51
CA GLY A 411 -11.26 -15.18 16.39
C GLY A 411 -12.12 -13.93 16.65
N ARG A 412 -11.52 -12.73 16.76
CA ARG A 412 -12.26 -11.47 16.94
C ARG A 412 -11.88 -10.44 15.89
N MET A 413 -12.87 -9.75 15.35
CA MET A 413 -12.64 -8.57 14.53
C MET A 413 -11.98 -7.49 15.38
N ARG A 414 -10.79 -7.03 14.95
CA ARG A 414 -9.98 -6.04 15.66
C ARG A 414 -9.89 -4.72 14.92
N MET A 415 -9.95 -4.77 13.61
CA MET A 415 -9.95 -3.59 12.76
C MET A 415 -10.96 -3.78 11.63
N HIS A 416 -11.60 -2.69 11.27
CA HIS A 416 -12.42 -2.54 10.08
C HIS A 416 -12.15 -1.17 9.47
N GLY A 417 -11.91 -1.13 8.17
CA GLY A 417 -11.59 0.08 7.43
C GLY A 417 -12.83 0.85 6.97
N THR A 418 -12.60 1.74 6.04
CA THR A 418 -13.56 2.68 5.47
C THR A 418 -13.28 2.92 3.98
N GLY A 419 -12.58 1.99 3.35
CA GLY A 419 -12.12 2.03 1.98
C GLY A 419 -10.69 1.53 1.82
N SER A 420 -10.36 0.96 0.67
CA SER A 420 -9.02 0.43 0.38
C SER A 420 -7.94 1.52 0.41
N GLU A 421 -8.22 2.72 -0.15
CA GLU A 421 -7.27 3.83 -0.08
C GLU A 421 -7.02 4.29 1.35
N ASP A 422 -8.03 4.23 2.21
CA ASP A 422 -7.97 4.59 3.62
C ASP A 422 -7.09 3.61 4.41
N TYR A 423 -7.17 2.31 4.07
CA TYR A 423 -6.25 1.30 4.58
C TYR A 423 -4.80 1.67 4.28
N PHE A 424 -4.51 2.18 3.08
CA PHE A 424 -3.17 2.61 2.67
C PHE A 424 -2.84 4.06 3.06
N ASN A 425 -3.56 4.67 4.01
CA ASN A 425 -3.41 6.07 4.46
C ASN A 425 -3.60 7.12 3.36
N GLY A 426 -4.33 6.78 2.30
CA GLY A 426 -4.77 7.73 1.31
C GLY A 426 -6.10 8.39 1.67
N GLY A 427 -6.76 8.96 0.68
CA GLY A 427 -8.10 9.51 0.80
C GLY A 427 -8.49 10.21 -0.48
N TRP A 428 -9.75 10.06 -0.89
CA TRP A 428 -10.27 10.66 -2.11
C TRP A 428 -9.42 10.35 -3.35
N TYR A 429 -8.99 9.09 -3.49
CA TYR A 429 -8.00 8.62 -4.48
C TYR A 429 -8.35 8.98 -5.93
N ALA A 430 -9.63 9.06 -6.28
CA ALA A 430 -10.12 9.36 -7.61
C ALA A 430 -10.06 10.86 -7.99
N LEU A 431 -9.68 11.74 -7.06
CA LEU A 431 -9.48 13.16 -7.34
C LEU A 431 -8.06 13.41 -7.87
N LEU A 432 -7.93 14.46 -8.71
CA LEU A 432 -6.62 14.91 -9.20
C LEU A 432 -5.69 15.33 -8.06
N ASP A 433 -4.39 15.20 -8.31
CA ASP A 433 -3.32 15.50 -7.35
C ASP A 433 -3.37 14.62 -6.10
N ARG A 434 -3.87 13.39 -6.22
CA ARG A 434 -3.94 12.38 -5.18
C ARG A 434 -3.13 11.14 -5.59
N TRP A 435 -3.80 10.05 -5.87
CA TRP A 435 -3.16 8.79 -6.23
C TRP A 435 -2.60 8.77 -7.66
N ASP A 436 -3.14 9.59 -8.55
CA ASP A 436 -2.71 9.77 -9.93
C ASP A 436 -1.24 10.19 -10.09
N ARG A 437 -0.63 10.74 -9.04
CA ARG A 437 0.79 11.09 -9.02
C ARG A 437 1.73 9.94 -8.69
N GLY A 438 1.22 8.89 -8.04
CA GLY A 438 2.05 7.94 -7.32
C GLY A 438 2.87 8.62 -6.21
N ALA A 439 2.88 8.08 -5.03
CA ALA A 439 3.69 8.64 -3.95
C ALA A 439 4.18 7.56 -3.00
N SER A 440 5.47 7.56 -2.74
CA SER A 440 6.08 6.69 -1.76
C SER A 440 6.39 7.44 -0.48
N MET A 441 5.79 6.98 0.61
CA MET A 441 6.05 7.43 1.96
C MET A 441 6.82 6.34 2.74
N PRO A 442 7.40 6.64 3.89
CA PRO A 442 8.21 5.68 4.64
C PRO A 442 7.53 4.33 4.89
N LEU A 443 6.25 4.34 5.24
CA LEU A 443 5.49 3.15 5.64
C LEU A 443 4.25 2.88 4.78
N HIS A 444 3.89 3.75 3.85
CA HIS A 444 2.72 3.60 3.00
C HIS A 444 2.88 4.39 1.70
N GLY A 445 1.99 4.16 0.75
CA GLY A 445 1.98 4.96 -0.46
C GLY A 445 1.00 4.46 -1.51
N ALA A 446 0.75 5.33 -2.50
CA ALA A 446 0.05 5.04 -3.72
C ALA A 446 1.05 4.52 -4.76
N LEU A 447 0.77 3.35 -5.34
CA LEU A 447 1.65 2.72 -6.33
C LEU A 447 1.32 3.18 -7.74
N ASP A 448 0.03 3.26 -8.07
CA ASP A 448 -0.48 3.67 -9.39
C ASP A 448 -1.95 4.11 -9.24
N TYR A 449 -2.42 4.88 -10.21
CA TYR A 449 -3.83 5.12 -10.45
C TYR A 449 -4.05 5.44 -11.92
N SER A 450 -4.89 4.68 -12.58
CA SER A 450 -5.30 4.94 -13.96
C SER A 450 -6.78 4.58 -14.15
N LEU A 451 -7.62 5.60 -14.32
CA LEU A 451 -9.03 5.39 -14.63
C LEU A 451 -9.19 4.69 -16.00
N GLN A 452 -8.38 5.05 -16.98
CA GLN A 452 -8.39 4.47 -18.32
C GLN A 452 -8.08 2.96 -18.28
N MET A 453 -7.09 2.59 -17.48
CA MET A 453 -6.68 1.19 -17.30
C MET A 453 -7.51 0.47 -16.23
N SER A 454 -8.42 1.16 -15.53
CA SER A 454 -9.22 0.62 -14.42
C SER A 454 -8.33 -0.02 -13.35
N ARG A 455 -7.25 0.64 -12.95
CA ARG A 455 -6.27 0.07 -12.02
C ARG A 455 -5.76 1.07 -11.01
N THR A 456 -5.40 0.54 -9.85
CA THR A 456 -4.76 1.27 -8.78
C THR A 456 -3.97 0.32 -7.88
N GLY A 457 -3.32 0.83 -6.86
CA GLY A 457 -2.60 0.00 -5.91
C GLY A 457 -2.01 0.82 -4.78
N GLY A 458 -1.68 0.14 -3.69
CA GLY A 458 -1.10 0.76 -2.52
C GLY A 458 -0.21 -0.18 -1.73
N TYR A 459 0.53 0.36 -0.79
CA TYR A 459 1.26 -0.42 0.21
C TYR A 459 1.17 0.21 1.58
N ARG A 460 1.25 -0.62 2.62
CA ARG A 460 1.33 -0.18 4.01
C ARG A 460 2.15 -1.15 4.83
N PHE A 461 3.02 -0.58 5.69
CA PHE A 461 3.83 -1.30 6.67
C PHE A 461 3.54 -0.83 8.09
N TYR A 462 3.74 -1.74 9.05
CA TYR A 462 3.50 -1.57 10.47
C TYR A 462 4.80 -1.79 11.24
N LEU A 463 5.21 -0.85 12.05
CA LEU A 463 6.42 -0.94 12.88
C LEU A 463 6.09 -1.13 14.36
N ASN A 464 5.75 -0.03 15.05
CA ASN A 464 5.39 -0.11 16.47
C ASN A 464 3.97 -0.64 16.71
N ASP A 465 3.15 -0.68 15.67
CA ASP A 465 1.76 -1.14 15.63
C ASP A 465 1.60 -2.46 14.85
N LYS A 466 2.69 -3.23 14.64
CA LYS A 466 2.61 -4.54 13.99
C LYS A 466 1.58 -5.44 14.67
N MET A 467 0.75 -6.10 13.88
CA MET A 467 -0.44 -6.81 14.35
C MET A 467 -0.08 -8.19 14.85
N SER A 468 0.07 -8.32 16.17
CA SER A 468 0.41 -9.59 16.84
C SER A 468 -0.80 -10.49 17.02
N PHE A 469 -0.62 -11.78 16.83
CA PHE A 469 -1.63 -12.83 17.05
C PHE A 469 -0.98 -14.05 17.73
N GLU A 470 -1.76 -14.74 18.58
CA GLU A 470 -1.27 -15.92 19.31
C GLU A 470 -1.78 -17.24 18.71
N LYS A 471 -2.89 -17.22 17.99
CA LYS A 471 -3.53 -18.43 17.43
C LYS A 471 -3.80 -18.33 15.95
N GLU A 472 -4.31 -17.20 15.49
CA GLU A 472 -4.69 -17.02 14.08
C GLU A 472 -4.85 -15.56 13.71
N MET A 473 -4.71 -15.30 12.44
CA MET A 473 -4.99 -14.01 11.82
C MET A 473 -5.66 -14.20 10.48
N TYR A 474 -6.64 -13.37 10.21
CA TYR A 474 -7.24 -13.15 8.90
C TYR A 474 -7.22 -11.65 8.60
N LEU A 475 -6.75 -11.29 7.42
CA LEU A 475 -6.84 -9.95 6.86
C LEU A 475 -7.31 -10.05 5.42
N GLY A 476 -8.46 -9.48 5.14
CA GLY A 476 -9.05 -9.39 3.82
C GLY A 476 -9.41 -7.97 3.45
N ILE A 477 -9.67 -7.78 2.15
CA ILE A 477 -10.14 -6.52 1.59
C ILE A 477 -11.29 -6.79 0.63
N GLU A 478 -12.26 -5.92 0.63
CA GLU A 478 -13.39 -5.98 -0.28
C GLU A 478 -13.01 -5.58 -1.71
N HIS A 479 -13.85 -5.95 -2.68
CA HIS A 479 -13.76 -5.48 -4.05
C HIS A 479 -15.07 -4.79 -4.47
N GLY A 480 -15.26 -3.60 -3.94
CA GLY A 480 -16.40 -2.73 -4.13
C GLY A 480 -17.01 -2.26 -2.82
N PRO A 481 -17.79 -1.19 -2.84
CA PRO A 481 -18.31 -0.54 -1.63
C PRO A 481 -19.35 -1.37 -0.88
N VAL A 482 -19.98 -2.35 -1.53
CA VAL A 482 -20.98 -3.23 -0.92
C VAL A 482 -20.98 -4.59 -1.60
N GLY A 483 -20.83 -5.66 -0.82
CA GLY A 483 -21.12 -7.03 -1.21
C GLY A 483 -20.13 -7.67 -2.18
N ASN A 484 -18.93 -7.15 -2.30
CA ASN A 484 -17.84 -7.75 -3.11
C ASN A 484 -18.29 -8.15 -4.53
N LYS A 485 -18.82 -7.18 -5.30
CA LYS A 485 -19.51 -7.45 -6.58
C LYS A 485 -18.70 -7.09 -7.83
N TYR A 486 -17.63 -6.33 -7.66
CA TYR A 486 -16.89 -5.84 -8.82
C TYR A 486 -15.92 -6.92 -9.34
N PRO A 487 -15.95 -7.19 -10.66
CA PRO A 487 -15.00 -8.12 -11.27
C PRO A 487 -13.62 -7.46 -11.34
N VAL A 488 -12.66 -8.10 -10.67
CA VAL A 488 -11.30 -7.58 -10.50
C VAL A 488 -10.26 -8.68 -10.71
N ASP A 489 -9.02 -8.28 -10.83
CA ASP A 489 -7.81 -9.10 -10.76
C ASP A 489 -6.91 -8.50 -9.69
N TYR A 490 -6.88 -9.10 -8.52
CA TYR A 490 -6.14 -8.61 -7.37
C TYR A 490 -4.86 -9.40 -7.15
N THR A 491 -3.76 -8.68 -6.94
CA THR A 491 -2.46 -9.26 -6.58
C THR A 491 -1.97 -8.64 -5.29
N SER A 492 -1.41 -9.44 -4.39
CA SER A 492 -0.81 -8.92 -3.16
C SER A 492 0.40 -9.72 -2.71
N VAL A 493 1.24 -9.07 -1.91
CA VAL A 493 2.28 -9.71 -1.10
C VAL A 493 2.07 -9.25 0.34
N ALA A 494 1.71 -10.16 1.22
CA ALA A 494 1.69 -9.93 2.65
C ALA A 494 3.03 -10.32 3.26
N TYR A 495 3.53 -9.52 4.21
CA TYR A 495 4.79 -9.72 4.91
C TYR A 495 4.51 -9.95 6.40
N PHE A 496 5.07 -11.00 6.97
CA PHE A 496 4.79 -11.36 8.35
C PHE A 496 5.93 -12.16 9.00
N TYR A 497 5.88 -12.27 10.31
CA TYR A 497 6.79 -13.10 11.09
C TYR A 497 6.00 -14.16 11.85
N ALA A 498 6.45 -15.41 11.77
CA ALA A 498 5.81 -16.55 12.42
C ALA A 498 6.81 -17.67 12.71
N GLU A 499 6.33 -18.79 13.22
CA GLU A 499 7.16 -19.99 13.40
C GLU A 499 7.21 -20.88 12.15
N GLU A 500 6.19 -20.82 11.28
CA GLU A 500 6.03 -21.64 10.08
C GLU A 500 5.63 -20.78 8.88
N PRO A 501 5.89 -21.21 7.62
CA PRO A 501 5.42 -20.52 6.42
C PRO A 501 3.89 -20.57 6.31
N SER A 502 3.31 -19.66 5.53
CA SER A 502 1.87 -19.70 5.24
C SER A 502 1.53 -20.84 4.30
N PRO A 503 0.55 -21.70 4.63
CA PRO A 503 0.05 -22.71 3.69
C PRO A 503 -0.77 -22.09 2.54
N GLU A 504 -1.17 -20.82 2.66
CA GLU A 504 -1.98 -20.09 1.68
C GLU A 504 -1.14 -19.40 0.58
N GLN A 505 0.20 -19.52 0.63
CA GLN A 505 1.07 -18.96 -0.40
C GLN A 505 0.85 -19.71 -1.72
N MET A 506 0.62 -18.96 -2.80
CA MET A 506 0.38 -19.52 -4.12
C MET A 506 1.70 -19.74 -4.88
N GLU A 507 1.68 -20.71 -5.81
CA GLU A 507 2.76 -20.87 -6.80
C GLU A 507 2.58 -19.81 -7.91
N PRO A 508 3.64 -19.10 -8.29
CA PRO A 508 3.59 -18.13 -9.37
C PRO A 508 3.67 -18.83 -10.75
N VAL A 509 2.59 -19.54 -11.11
CA VAL A 509 2.46 -20.18 -12.42
C VAL A 509 2.40 -19.15 -13.56
N GLU A 510 2.58 -19.58 -14.81
CA GLU A 510 2.74 -18.67 -15.96
C GLU A 510 1.58 -17.69 -16.10
N GLU A 511 0.36 -18.15 -16.00
CA GLU A 511 -0.87 -17.35 -16.15
C GLU A 511 -1.01 -16.27 -15.06
N LEU A 512 -0.41 -16.51 -13.90
CA LEU A 512 -0.41 -15.56 -12.78
C LEU A 512 0.79 -14.61 -12.81
N ARG A 513 1.77 -14.81 -13.68
CA ARG A 513 2.96 -13.97 -13.82
C ARG A 513 2.83 -12.89 -14.90
N GLU A 514 1.65 -12.63 -15.40
CA GLU A 514 1.41 -11.60 -16.41
C GLU A 514 0.59 -10.44 -15.85
N VAL A 515 0.94 -9.22 -16.20
CA VAL A 515 0.12 -8.05 -15.89
C VAL A 515 -1.12 -8.08 -16.76
N TYR A 516 -2.30 -8.05 -16.14
CA TYR A 516 -3.53 -7.92 -16.90
C TYR A 516 -3.58 -6.57 -17.63
N VAL A 517 -3.83 -6.62 -18.93
CA VAL A 517 -4.03 -5.44 -19.76
C VAL A 517 -5.48 -5.45 -20.28
N PRO A 518 -6.31 -4.46 -19.93
CA PRO A 518 -7.66 -4.37 -20.46
C PRO A 518 -7.65 -4.34 -21.99
N ARG A 519 -8.54 -5.08 -22.64
CA ARG A 519 -8.67 -5.05 -24.12
C ARG A 519 -9.22 -3.74 -24.62
N VAL A 520 -10.03 -3.07 -23.80
CA VAL A 520 -10.70 -1.81 -24.15
C VAL A 520 -10.23 -0.70 -23.24
N HIS A 521 -9.67 0.33 -23.84
CA HIS A 521 -9.13 1.50 -23.16
C HIS A 521 -10.01 2.73 -23.46
N PRO A 522 -10.81 3.21 -22.51
CA PRO A 522 -11.61 4.42 -22.69
C PRO A 522 -10.77 5.67 -22.37
N PHE A 523 -10.90 6.67 -23.22
CA PHE A 523 -10.27 7.98 -23.04
C PHE A 523 -11.36 9.06 -22.89
N PHE A 524 -11.21 9.87 -21.85
CA PHE A 524 -12.15 10.95 -21.52
C PHE A 524 -11.53 12.29 -21.87
N PRO A 525 -12.19 13.16 -22.64
CA PRO A 525 -11.66 14.48 -22.98
C PRO A 525 -11.23 15.31 -21.77
N GLN A 526 -11.89 15.14 -20.62
CA GLN A 526 -11.61 15.89 -19.39
C GLN A 526 -10.23 15.52 -18.77
N THR A 527 -9.72 14.32 -19.07
CA THR A 527 -8.45 13.81 -18.52
C THR A 527 -7.34 13.67 -19.56
N MET A 528 -7.62 14.03 -20.82
CA MET A 528 -6.66 13.93 -21.92
C MET A 528 -5.88 15.21 -22.13
N MET A 529 -4.65 15.08 -22.62
CA MET A 529 -3.94 16.21 -23.22
C MET A 529 -4.53 16.51 -24.61
N ILE A 530 -5.15 17.68 -24.73
CA ILE A 530 -5.79 18.14 -25.96
C ILE A 530 -5.08 19.37 -26.52
N THR A 531 -4.77 19.36 -27.81
CA THR A 531 -4.24 20.51 -28.54
C THR A 531 -5.25 20.99 -29.55
N LEU A 532 -5.53 22.29 -29.54
CA LEU A 532 -6.52 22.91 -30.39
C LEU A 532 -5.90 23.66 -31.58
N GLY A 533 -6.57 23.65 -32.71
CA GLY A 533 -6.23 24.54 -33.82
C GLY A 533 -6.53 26.02 -33.48
N SER A 534 -5.87 26.95 -34.16
CA SER A 534 -5.89 28.39 -33.85
C SER A 534 -7.26 29.08 -33.82
N HIS A 535 -8.28 28.48 -34.41
CA HIS A 535 -9.63 29.04 -34.49
C HIS A 535 -10.67 28.11 -33.86
N VAL A 536 -10.26 27.24 -32.94
CA VAL A 536 -11.14 26.32 -32.22
C VAL A 536 -11.42 26.86 -30.84
N LYS A 537 -12.68 26.88 -30.44
CA LYS A 537 -13.15 27.11 -29.06
C LYS A 537 -13.68 25.81 -28.51
N THR A 538 -13.51 25.59 -27.21
CA THR A 538 -13.99 24.38 -26.53
C THR A 538 -14.70 24.73 -25.24
N GLN A 539 -15.58 23.83 -24.83
CA GLN A 539 -16.21 23.81 -23.52
C GLN A 539 -16.23 22.37 -23.02
N TYR A 540 -15.65 22.15 -21.85
CA TYR A 540 -15.83 20.89 -21.15
C TYR A 540 -17.21 20.86 -20.50
N ILE A 541 -17.88 19.74 -20.62
CA ILE A 541 -19.18 19.45 -20.01
C ILE A 541 -19.11 18.16 -19.24
N SER A 542 -20.06 17.87 -18.39
CA SER A 542 -20.05 16.64 -17.57
C SER A 542 -19.96 15.35 -18.41
N SER A 543 -20.53 15.37 -19.62
CA SER A 543 -20.55 14.21 -20.53
C SER A 543 -19.40 14.21 -21.57
N GLY A 544 -18.55 15.25 -21.66
CA GLY A 544 -17.50 15.27 -22.68
C GLY A 544 -16.98 16.67 -23.02
N ILE A 545 -16.75 16.93 -24.31
CA ILE A 545 -16.23 18.20 -24.81
C ILE A 545 -17.05 18.66 -26.03
N ARG A 546 -17.35 19.95 -26.08
CA ARG A 546 -17.90 20.64 -27.27
C ARG A 546 -16.84 21.49 -27.92
N CYS A 547 -16.78 21.46 -29.22
CA CYS A 547 -15.79 22.18 -30.02
C CYS A 547 -16.47 22.95 -31.15
N TRP A 548 -16.15 24.25 -31.29
CA TRP A 548 -16.63 25.12 -32.35
C TRP A 548 -15.47 25.73 -33.11
N ALA A 549 -15.67 26.01 -34.39
CA ALA A 549 -14.67 26.69 -35.20
C ALA A 549 -15.30 27.70 -36.19
N SER A 550 -14.53 28.71 -36.60
CA SER A 550 -14.94 29.65 -37.61
C SER A 550 -14.89 29.11 -39.06
N GLY A 551 -14.20 28.02 -39.26
CA GLY A 551 -14.01 27.25 -40.49
C GLY A 551 -13.67 25.82 -40.14
N THR A 552 -12.74 25.18 -40.84
CA THR A 552 -12.29 23.83 -40.47
C THR A 552 -11.58 23.86 -39.14
N GLY A 553 -12.17 23.20 -38.14
CA GLY A 553 -11.61 23.03 -36.82
C GLY A 553 -10.69 21.79 -36.72
N MET A 554 -9.76 21.81 -35.77
CA MET A 554 -8.88 20.70 -35.49
C MET A 554 -8.72 20.52 -33.97
N VAL A 555 -8.97 19.32 -33.50
CA VAL A 555 -8.72 18.90 -32.12
C VAL A 555 -7.81 17.70 -32.14
N ARG A 556 -6.67 17.77 -31.46
CA ARG A 556 -5.73 16.65 -31.31
C ARG A 556 -5.79 16.13 -29.90
N VAL A 557 -5.90 14.82 -29.77
CA VAL A 557 -5.91 14.11 -28.50
C VAL A 557 -4.72 13.17 -28.44
N ILE A 558 -4.04 13.11 -27.30
CA ILE A 558 -2.91 12.22 -27.08
C ILE A 558 -3.41 10.98 -26.33
N LEU A 559 -3.04 9.80 -26.85
CA LEU A 559 -3.36 8.50 -26.29
C LEU A 559 -2.21 8.03 -25.41
N ASP A 560 -2.12 8.60 -24.21
CA ASP A 560 -1.06 8.23 -23.26
C ASP A 560 -1.40 6.93 -22.52
N GLY A 561 -0.35 6.19 -22.14
CA GLY A 561 -0.46 5.01 -21.29
C GLY A 561 -0.95 3.73 -22.01
N LEU A 562 -1.15 3.77 -23.33
CA LEU A 562 -1.46 2.57 -24.10
C LEU A 562 -0.20 1.76 -24.39
N PRO A 563 -0.25 0.43 -24.29
CA PRO A 563 0.74 -0.45 -24.92
C PRO A 563 0.84 -0.18 -26.43
N GLU A 564 2.04 -0.38 -26.99
CA GLU A 564 2.19 -0.35 -28.45
C GLU A 564 1.41 -1.50 -29.08
N GLY A 565 0.67 -1.22 -30.16
CA GLY A 565 -0.16 -2.22 -30.79
C GLY A 565 -1.17 -1.63 -31.78
N LYS A 566 -1.95 -2.52 -32.40
CA LYS A 566 -3.03 -2.17 -33.31
C LYS A 566 -4.35 -2.11 -32.56
N TYR A 567 -5.13 -1.02 -32.76
CA TYR A 567 -6.37 -0.78 -32.05
C TYR A 567 -7.50 -0.42 -32.97
N LYS A 568 -8.71 -0.94 -32.69
CA LYS A 568 -9.98 -0.42 -33.24
C LYS A 568 -10.40 0.80 -32.42
N ILE A 569 -10.85 1.83 -33.11
CA ILE A 569 -11.38 3.05 -32.49
C ILE A 569 -12.90 3.01 -32.50
N TYR A 570 -13.49 3.31 -31.36
CA TYR A 570 -14.92 3.63 -31.24
C TYR A 570 -15.08 4.99 -30.55
N LEU A 571 -16.15 5.70 -30.90
CA LEU A 571 -16.43 7.05 -30.43
C LEU A 571 -17.86 7.18 -29.94
N ASP A 572 -18.03 7.76 -28.73
CA ASP A 572 -19.31 8.29 -28.29
C ASP A 572 -19.39 9.77 -28.69
N TYR A 573 -20.37 10.15 -29.47
CA TYR A 573 -20.56 11.52 -29.88
C TYR A 573 -22.04 11.96 -29.84
N CYS A 574 -22.27 13.25 -29.72
CA CYS A 574 -23.61 13.80 -29.73
C CYS A 574 -23.99 14.25 -31.15
N ALA A 575 -25.03 13.65 -31.70
CA ALA A 575 -25.69 14.17 -32.91
C ALA A 575 -26.75 15.19 -32.50
N ASN A 576 -26.76 16.35 -33.15
CA ASN A 576 -27.67 17.45 -32.81
C ASN A 576 -27.88 18.41 -34.00
N PRO A 577 -28.83 19.38 -33.92
CA PRO A 577 -29.13 20.31 -35.03
C PRO A 577 -27.96 21.22 -35.45
N GLU A 578 -27.03 21.50 -34.53
CA GLU A 578 -25.79 22.25 -34.79
C GLU A 578 -24.62 21.34 -35.17
N GLY A 579 -24.83 20.03 -35.26
CA GLY A 579 -23.78 19.04 -35.52
C GLY A 579 -22.96 19.31 -36.78
N ALA A 580 -21.65 19.24 -36.65
CA ALA A 580 -20.71 19.42 -37.76
C ALA A 580 -20.36 18.09 -38.43
N ASP A 581 -19.97 18.13 -39.71
CA ASP A 581 -19.28 17.00 -40.31
C ASP A 581 -17.88 16.89 -39.73
N PHE A 582 -17.44 15.70 -39.40
CA PHE A 582 -16.11 15.45 -38.84
C PHE A 582 -15.43 14.21 -39.41
N SER A 583 -14.13 14.16 -39.29
CA SER A 583 -13.27 13.06 -39.73
C SER A 583 -12.16 12.82 -38.72
N ILE A 584 -11.60 11.60 -38.65
CA ILE A 584 -10.54 11.22 -37.73
C ILE A 584 -9.27 10.85 -38.48
N TRP A 585 -8.13 11.34 -38.01
CA TRP A 585 -6.83 11.20 -38.65
C TRP A 585 -5.78 10.75 -37.61
N GLN A 586 -4.86 9.92 -38.07
CA GLN A 586 -3.59 9.66 -37.38
C GLN A 586 -2.47 10.17 -38.28
N ARG A 587 -1.74 11.18 -37.83
CA ARG A 587 -0.74 11.90 -38.67
C ARG A 587 -1.37 12.40 -39.99
N GLN A 588 -0.95 11.85 -41.13
CA GLN A 588 -1.47 12.17 -42.46
C GLN A 588 -2.45 11.12 -43.00
N LYS A 589 -2.63 10.00 -42.30
CA LYS A 589 -3.56 8.94 -42.67
C LYS A 589 -4.96 9.26 -42.14
N MET A 590 -5.93 9.29 -43.05
CA MET A 590 -7.35 9.39 -42.68
C MET A 590 -7.81 8.01 -42.19
N ILE A 591 -8.29 7.93 -40.93
CA ILE A 591 -8.79 6.74 -40.30
C ILE A 591 -10.28 6.60 -40.53
N MET A 592 -11.02 7.68 -40.33
CA MET A 592 -12.46 7.76 -40.63
C MET A 592 -12.73 8.92 -41.57
N ASP A 593 -13.47 8.64 -42.64
CA ASP A 593 -13.92 9.67 -43.60
C ASP A 593 -14.98 10.58 -42.96
N TRP A 594 -15.29 11.67 -43.65
CA TRP A 594 -16.24 12.67 -43.19
C TRP A 594 -17.60 12.05 -42.84
N LYS A 595 -17.99 12.21 -41.60
CA LYS A 595 -19.26 11.77 -41.02
C LYS A 595 -20.04 12.97 -40.51
N SER A 596 -21.31 13.07 -40.81
CA SER A 596 -22.17 14.11 -40.25
C SER A 596 -22.58 13.75 -38.82
N SER A 597 -22.45 14.69 -37.90
CA SER A 597 -23.07 14.65 -36.57
C SER A 597 -24.38 15.47 -36.49
N TRP A 598 -24.94 15.84 -37.61
CA TRP A 598 -26.25 16.52 -37.66
C TRP A 598 -27.38 15.51 -37.36
N ALA A 599 -28.32 15.91 -36.52
CA ALA A 599 -29.59 15.23 -36.31
C ALA A 599 -30.69 16.28 -36.00
N PRO A 600 -31.97 15.98 -36.29
CA PRO A 600 -33.07 16.93 -36.04
C PRO A 600 -33.27 17.20 -34.52
N GLU A 601 -32.89 16.28 -33.68
CA GLU A 601 -32.93 16.37 -32.23
C GLU A 601 -31.59 15.90 -31.62
N ARG A 602 -31.30 16.38 -30.41
CA ARG A 602 -30.07 16.00 -29.68
C ARG A 602 -30.17 14.55 -29.23
N GLN A 603 -29.19 13.72 -29.64
CA GLN A 603 -29.08 12.31 -29.27
C GLN A 603 -27.63 11.86 -29.18
N TRP A 604 -27.34 10.97 -28.26
CA TRP A 604 -26.02 10.30 -28.17
C TRP A 604 -25.98 9.10 -29.12
N VAL A 605 -24.84 8.98 -29.78
CA VAL A 605 -24.47 7.81 -30.59
C VAL A 605 -23.32 7.15 -29.86
N ASP A 606 -23.58 5.97 -29.31
CA ASP A 606 -22.61 5.22 -28.49
C ASP A 606 -21.78 4.26 -29.33
N LYS A 607 -20.50 4.19 -29.02
CA LYS A 607 -19.53 3.25 -29.60
C LYS A 607 -19.58 3.13 -31.14
N MET A 608 -19.66 4.27 -31.83
CA MET A 608 -19.54 4.28 -33.27
C MET A 608 -18.15 3.80 -33.69
N TYR A 609 -18.05 2.75 -34.48
CA TYR A 609 -16.79 2.29 -35.04
C TYR A 609 -16.21 3.31 -36.03
N CYS A 610 -14.95 3.71 -35.84
CA CYS A 610 -14.28 4.75 -36.60
C CYS A 610 -13.14 4.23 -37.49
N GLY A 611 -12.61 3.02 -37.26
CA GLY A 611 -11.48 2.48 -37.99
C GLY A 611 -10.40 1.88 -37.09
N GLU A 612 -9.20 1.69 -37.65
CA GLU A 612 -8.07 1.09 -36.96
C GLU A 612 -6.84 1.99 -36.99
N VAL A 613 -6.07 2.00 -35.90
CA VAL A 613 -4.82 2.75 -35.75
C VAL A 613 -3.71 1.86 -35.20
N ASP A 614 -2.48 2.20 -35.57
CA ASP A 614 -1.28 1.62 -34.98
C ASP A 614 -0.72 2.62 -33.95
N VAL A 615 -0.82 2.26 -32.67
CA VAL A 615 -0.29 3.06 -31.55
C VAL A 615 1.16 2.68 -31.30
N THR A 616 2.07 3.66 -31.33
CA THR A 616 3.47 3.52 -30.98
C THR A 616 3.90 4.76 -30.18
N SER A 617 5.04 4.71 -29.52
CA SER A 617 5.65 5.87 -28.82
C SER A 617 5.78 7.11 -29.70
N GLN A 618 5.88 6.94 -31.02
CA GLN A 618 5.94 8.05 -31.99
C GLN A 618 4.60 8.35 -32.67
N SER A 619 3.56 7.56 -32.50
CA SER A 619 2.28 7.65 -33.20
C SER A 619 1.08 7.37 -32.28
N ASN A 620 0.98 8.16 -31.22
CA ASN A 620 -0.04 8.07 -30.20
C ASN A 620 -1.06 9.24 -30.24
N THR A 621 -1.21 9.92 -31.37
CA THR A 621 -2.08 11.11 -31.49
C THR A 621 -3.18 10.89 -32.50
N LEU A 622 -4.43 11.14 -32.11
CA LEU A 622 -5.57 11.25 -33.01
C LEU A 622 -5.90 12.71 -33.28
N THR A 623 -6.29 13.03 -34.50
CA THR A 623 -6.73 14.36 -34.91
C THR A 623 -8.15 14.30 -35.42
N PHE A 624 -9.06 14.97 -34.73
CA PHE A 624 -10.42 15.22 -35.19
C PHE A 624 -10.41 16.49 -36.03
N ARG A 625 -10.86 16.41 -37.27
CA ARG A 625 -11.13 17.57 -38.12
C ARG A 625 -12.62 17.70 -38.29
N PHE A 626 -13.17 18.91 -38.18
CA PHE A 626 -14.58 19.15 -38.30
C PHE A 626 -14.85 20.43 -39.08
N LYS A 627 -15.99 20.48 -39.81
CA LYS A 627 -16.40 21.61 -40.61
C LYS A 627 -17.21 22.57 -39.73
N GLY A 628 -16.55 23.57 -39.16
CA GLY A 628 -17.19 24.66 -38.47
C GLY A 628 -17.77 25.67 -39.46
N ASP A 629 -18.70 26.50 -39.00
CA ASP A 629 -19.25 27.62 -39.71
C ASP A 629 -19.49 28.80 -38.76
N LYS A 630 -18.58 29.77 -38.70
CA LYS A 630 -18.66 30.98 -37.87
C LYS A 630 -19.07 30.68 -36.40
N TYR A 631 -18.62 29.53 -35.86
CA TYR A 631 -18.95 28.99 -34.52
C TYR A 631 -20.44 28.59 -34.34
N THR A 632 -21.21 28.37 -35.44
CA THR A 632 -22.61 27.90 -35.38
C THR A 632 -22.71 26.37 -35.46
N LYS A 633 -21.65 25.71 -35.93
CA LYS A 633 -21.56 24.26 -36.00
C LYS A 633 -20.59 23.74 -34.94
N GLU A 634 -20.98 22.63 -34.31
CA GLU A 634 -20.20 22.03 -33.24
C GLU A 634 -19.86 20.55 -33.48
N LEU A 635 -18.71 20.13 -32.98
CA LEU A 635 -18.39 18.73 -32.74
C LEU A 635 -18.48 18.50 -31.24
N GLU A 636 -19.36 17.62 -30.81
CA GLU A 636 -19.46 17.19 -29.42
C GLU A 636 -19.17 15.69 -29.32
N PHE A 637 -18.21 15.32 -28.46
CA PHE A 637 -17.90 13.91 -28.21
C PHE A 637 -17.59 13.69 -26.74
N SER A 638 -17.78 12.44 -26.31
CA SER A 638 -17.60 12.00 -24.94
C SER A 638 -16.37 11.09 -24.85
N ILE A 639 -16.52 9.81 -25.14
CA ILE A 639 -15.49 8.82 -24.88
C ILE A 639 -14.92 8.31 -26.21
N ILE A 640 -13.60 8.19 -26.25
CA ILE A 640 -12.86 7.50 -27.30
C ILE A 640 -12.46 6.15 -26.73
N TYR A 641 -12.93 5.06 -27.33
CA TYR A 641 -12.51 3.71 -26.93
C TYR A 641 -11.48 3.19 -27.92
N LEU A 642 -10.41 2.62 -27.37
CA LEU A 642 -9.44 1.86 -28.15
C LEU A 642 -9.49 0.39 -27.70
N GLU A 643 -9.85 -0.49 -28.62
CA GLU A 643 -9.91 -1.93 -28.41
C GLU A 643 -8.70 -2.56 -29.08
N LEU A 644 -7.86 -3.26 -28.30
CA LEU A 644 -6.69 -3.95 -28.83
C LEU A 644 -7.13 -5.05 -29.82
N VAL A 645 -6.54 -5.05 -31.00
CA VAL A 645 -6.73 -6.11 -32.01
C VAL A 645 -5.77 -7.24 -31.64
N GLU A 646 -6.30 -8.41 -31.40
CA GLU A 646 -5.48 -9.63 -31.25
C GLU A 646 -4.92 -10.03 -32.61
N ASP A 647 -3.64 -10.42 -32.66
CA ASP A 647 -2.97 -10.96 -33.85
C ASP A 647 -3.50 -12.35 -34.27
#